data_4039efd2d04179c0e9f3536d2ad117bf
#
_entry.id   4039efd2d04179c0e9f3536d2ad117bf
#
_cell.length_a   1.000
_cell.length_b   1.000
_cell.length_c   1.000
_cell.angle_alpha   90.00
_cell.angle_beta   90.00
_cell.angle_gamma   90.00
#
_symmetry.space_group_name_H-M   'P 1'
#
loop_
_entity.id
_entity.type
_entity.pdbx_description
1 polymer ?
#
loop_
_entity_poly.entity_id
_entity_poly.type
_entity_poly.pdbx_seq_one_letter_code
_entity_poly.pdbx_strand_id
1 'polypeptide(L)'
;KNSIQSYLDYGVLLMKAGKNDKAITTFDYLLSLAPNLKDVNDTTAKLHRMRAIIYMRKGEVDNCVINHIAESCLFPIKGAAIHTEQKGSLGAIEIYKKILESFPEDYESRWLLNVAYMTLGQYPDNVPVKYLISPSLIEDDISIPAFKNVAMDLGVDINEISGSSIIDDMDNDGDMDLLASSWALKGQLRYFENVNGNFQQKTTEAGLIGLFGGLNLKQTDYNNDGFLDVFVVRGAWKMNASLGIYPNSLLRNNGNGTFSDVTVESGVYNIGSSQSVVWIDLDNDGWLDLFVANESVPTQGAEKFPCKLYMNNGDGTFADRANKFQLDFQGFFKGVTTADYDNDGDNDLYISNLAGDNLLIKNLLKEKGSLSFKVVSVETNTRDPQQAFPCWFFDYDNDGWEDLYVSAYADFMDSGQTAAVAKSYLGLSSRSDSPRLYRSNGDGTFTNNTKAAGLDLALHAMGCNYGDINNDGNLDFYLGTGAPDYRTIVPNRLFINQDGRSFADVTTSANVGNIQKGHGISIADIDNDGDQDIYAVMGGAFSGDFFQNSLFLNPGNDNNWLHIKLIGTQTNKAAIGSKIRLTITENSNKKYLYRTVSSGASFGANSLIQEIGIGNTLSIDKLEVQWANGSTEYVDYGSHSIKKRIVITEGKKEVQIEELRTLKLTGEAKHDHHKHH
;
A
#
# COMPACT_ATOMS: atom_id res chain seq x y z
N LYS A 1 41.46 16.37 -2.48
CA LYS A 1 40.45 15.26 -2.53
C LYS A 1 39.31 15.49 -1.52
N ASN A 2 39.62 15.87 -0.27
CA ASN A 2 38.59 16.05 0.76
C ASN A 2 37.54 17.17 0.42
N SER A 3 37.97 18.21 -0.32
CA SER A 3 37.02 19.30 -0.67
C SER A 3 35.99 18.90 -1.74
N ILE A 4 36.37 18.11 -2.74
CA ILE A 4 35.43 17.65 -3.80
C ILE A 4 34.33 16.77 -3.19
N GLN A 5 34.71 15.78 -2.37
CA GLN A 5 33.75 14.90 -1.71
C GLN A 5 32.80 15.70 -0.81
N SER A 6 33.30 16.67 -0.06
CA SER A 6 32.47 17.53 0.80
C SER A 6 31.42 18.34 0.01
N TYR A 7 31.75 18.85 -1.17
CA TYR A 7 30.79 19.52 -2.04
C TYR A 7 29.75 18.57 -2.61
N LEU A 8 30.14 17.35 -2.98
CA LEU A 8 29.19 16.32 -3.42
C LEU A 8 28.22 15.97 -2.32
N ASP A 9 28.71 15.66 -1.13
CA ASP A 9 27.90 15.30 0.02
C ASP A 9 26.95 16.45 0.41
N TYR A 10 27.46 17.69 0.40
CA TYR A 10 26.65 18.87 0.69
C TYR A 10 25.55 19.09 -0.35
N GLY A 11 25.83 18.93 -1.64
CA GLY A 11 24.84 19.03 -2.70
C GLY A 11 23.73 17.99 -2.57
N VAL A 12 24.10 16.75 -2.23
CA VAL A 12 23.13 15.67 -1.95
C VAL A 12 22.27 15.98 -0.72
N LEU A 13 22.87 16.49 0.36
CA LEU A 13 22.14 16.89 1.56
C LEU A 13 21.16 18.04 1.29
N LEU A 14 21.55 19.00 0.46
CA LEU A 14 20.67 20.09 0.02
C LEU A 14 19.46 19.55 -0.75
N MET A 15 19.66 18.60 -1.68
CA MET A 15 18.57 17.94 -2.38
C MET A 15 17.64 17.20 -1.41
N LYS A 16 18.20 16.42 -0.49
CA LYS A 16 17.42 15.71 0.54
C LYS A 16 16.63 16.65 1.46
N ALA A 17 17.08 17.89 1.60
CA ALA A 17 16.37 18.96 2.32
C ALA A 17 15.43 19.79 1.44
N GLY A 18 15.18 19.40 0.17
CA GLY A 18 14.31 20.13 -0.77
C GLY A 18 14.89 21.44 -1.31
N LYS A 19 16.19 21.72 -1.05
CA LYS A 19 16.86 22.96 -1.48
C LYS A 19 17.51 22.81 -2.87
N ASN A 20 16.69 22.47 -3.88
CA ASN A 20 17.15 22.04 -5.20
C ASN A 20 17.97 23.13 -5.94
N ASP A 21 17.59 24.40 -5.91
CA ASP A 21 18.37 25.47 -6.54
C ASP A 21 19.78 25.63 -5.92
N LYS A 22 19.88 25.50 -4.59
CA LYS A 22 21.17 25.51 -3.90
C LYS A 22 22.01 24.27 -4.23
N ALA A 23 21.38 23.11 -4.37
CA ALA A 23 22.03 21.88 -4.80
C ALA A 23 22.59 22.04 -6.22
N ILE A 24 21.81 22.53 -7.18
CA ILE A 24 22.27 22.82 -8.56
C ILE A 24 23.47 23.76 -8.54
N THR A 25 23.36 24.89 -7.85
CA THR A 25 24.46 25.88 -7.74
C THR A 25 25.72 25.27 -7.14
N THR A 26 25.59 24.37 -6.15
CA THR A 26 26.71 23.69 -5.51
C THR A 26 27.42 22.76 -6.49
N PHE A 27 26.67 21.98 -7.30
CA PHE A 27 27.24 21.11 -8.31
C PHE A 27 27.88 21.89 -9.46
N ASP A 28 27.28 22.99 -9.92
CA ASP A 28 27.84 23.85 -10.95
C ASP A 28 29.15 24.50 -10.49
N TYR A 29 29.21 24.95 -9.23
CA TYR A 29 30.45 25.44 -8.63
C TYR A 29 31.52 24.37 -8.55
N LEU A 30 31.19 23.15 -8.13
CA LEU A 30 32.12 22.00 -8.13
C LEU A 30 32.72 21.76 -9.51
N LEU A 31 31.88 21.73 -10.56
CA LEU A 31 32.32 21.54 -11.93
C LEU A 31 33.17 22.70 -12.46
N SER A 32 33.01 23.92 -11.92
CA SER A 32 33.90 25.05 -12.25
C SER A 32 35.25 24.93 -11.64
N LEU A 33 35.35 24.38 -10.42
CA LEU A 33 36.61 24.15 -9.71
C LEU A 33 37.43 22.96 -10.26
N ALA A 34 36.73 21.98 -10.83
CA ALA A 34 37.30 20.73 -11.32
C ALA A 34 36.87 20.46 -12.77
N PRO A 35 37.42 21.14 -13.78
CA PRO A 35 37.00 21.03 -15.17
C PRO A 35 37.10 19.59 -15.73
N ASN A 36 37.97 18.76 -15.18
CA ASN A 36 38.10 17.34 -15.54
C ASN A 36 36.87 16.48 -15.13
N LEU A 37 36.00 17.04 -14.30
CA LEU A 37 34.72 16.38 -13.93
C LEU A 37 33.57 16.70 -14.90
N LYS A 38 33.77 17.56 -15.90
CA LYS A 38 32.72 17.98 -16.85
C LYS A 38 32.38 16.91 -17.87
N ASP A 39 33.34 16.07 -18.21
CA ASP A 39 33.14 14.99 -19.18
C ASP A 39 32.50 13.79 -18.50
N VAL A 40 31.55 13.15 -19.20
CA VAL A 40 30.84 11.94 -18.72
C VAL A 40 31.68 10.71 -19.07
N ASN A 41 32.20 10.04 -18.06
CA ASN A 41 32.99 8.81 -18.15
C ASN A 41 32.73 7.94 -16.90
N ASP A 42 33.39 6.77 -16.81
CA ASP A 42 33.18 5.83 -15.70
C ASP A 42 33.36 6.46 -14.31
N THR A 43 34.32 7.38 -14.18
CA THR A 43 34.63 8.05 -12.91
C THR A 43 33.60 9.11 -12.55
N THR A 44 32.98 9.78 -13.54
CA THR A 44 32.13 10.93 -13.37
C THR A 44 30.64 10.61 -13.56
N ALA A 45 30.29 9.44 -14.11
CA ALA A 45 28.92 9.07 -14.43
C ALA A 45 27.95 9.21 -13.24
N LYS A 46 28.35 8.77 -12.04
CA LYS A 46 27.56 8.89 -10.81
C LYS A 46 27.26 10.36 -10.45
N LEU A 47 28.24 11.25 -10.63
CA LEU A 47 28.09 12.69 -10.42
C LEU A 47 27.06 13.28 -11.38
N HIS A 48 27.13 12.92 -12.66
CA HIS A 48 26.19 13.44 -13.67
C HIS A 48 24.78 12.88 -13.48
N ARG A 49 24.60 11.59 -13.13
CA ARG A 49 23.29 11.05 -12.77
C ARG A 49 22.69 11.80 -11.57
N MET A 50 23.49 12.05 -10.53
CA MET A 50 23.04 12.82 -9.36
C MET A 50 22.62 14.24 -9.75
N ARG A 51 23.39 14.91 -10.61
CA ARG A 51 23.06 16.24 -11.10
C ARG A 51 21.77 16.25 -11.93
N ALA A 52 21.56 15.24 -12.78
CA ALA A 52 20.34 15.12 -13.58
C ALA A 52 19.10 14.93 -12.69
N ILE A 53 19.19 14.08 -11.64
CA ILE A 53 18.07 13.87 -10.73
C ILE A 53 17.73 15.12 -9.91
N ILE A 54 18.72 15.96 -9.56
CA ILE A 54 18.45 17.24 -8.88
C ILE A 54 17.63 18.17 -9.79
N TYR A 55 17.90 18.17 -11.09
CA TYR A 55 17.10 18.92 -12.07
C TYR A 55 15.68 18.32 -12.22
N MET A 56 15.53 16.99 -12.23
CA MET A 56 14.21 16.34 -12.23
C MET A 56 13.41 16.76 -10.98
N ARG A 57 14.03 16.67 -9.79
CA ARG A 57 13.40 17.11 -8.53
C ARG A 57 13.02 18.59 -8.52
N LYS A 58 13.84 19.46 -9.14
CA LYS A 58 13.46 20.86 -9.29
C LYS A 58 12.20 21.00 -10.14
N GLY A 59 12.16 20.35 -11.31
CA GLY A 59 10.99 20.39 -12.19
C GLY A 59 9.72 19.88 -11.48
N GLU A 60 9.84 18.80 -10.75
CA GLU A 60 8.74 18.22 -9.98
C GLU A 60 8.26 19.17 -8.87
N VAL A 61 9.16 19.70 -8.04
CA VAL A 61 8.78 20.62 -6.95
C VAL A 61 8.10 21.87 -7.50
N ASP A 62 8.64 22.46 -8.56
CA ASP A 62 8.11 23.67 -9.15
C ASP A 62 6.71 23.45 -9.78
N ASN A 63 6.44 22.28 -10.36
CA ASN A 63 5.21 22.03 -11.13
C ASN A 63 4.21 21.10 -10.44
N CYS A 64 4.70 20.04 -9.77
CA CYS A 64 3.81 19.03 -9.22
C CYS A 64 3.52 19.22 -7.72
N VAL A 65 4.36 19.98 -6.99
CA VAL A 65 4.18 20.24 -5.56
C VAL A 65 3.68 21.65 -5.30
N ILE A 66 4.38 22.67 -5.81
CA ILE A 66 4.00 24.08 -5.59
C ILE A 66 2.77 24.46 -6.43
N ASN A 67 2.73 24.01 -7.68
CA ASN A 67 1.63 24.23 -8.61
C ASN A 67 0.83 22.95 -8.83
N HIS A 68 0.49 22.27 -7.73
CA HIS A 68 -0.21 21.00 -7.76
C HIS A 68 -1.59 21.09 -8.42
N ILE A 69 -1.92 20.10 -9.25
CA ILE A 69 -3.25 19.86 -9.83
C ILE A 69 -3.57 18.37 -9.77
N ALA A 70 -4.81 18.00 -9.98
CA ALA A 70 -5.27 16.61 -9.92
C ALA A 70 -4.48 15.65 -10.84
N GLU A 71 -4.02 16.14 -11.99
CA GLU A 71 -3.26 15.37 -12.98
C GLU A 71 -1.73 15.39 -12.74
N SER A 72 -1.24 16.11 -11.71
CA SER A 72 0.20 16.22 -11.44
C SER A 72 0.85 14.85 -11.31
N CYS A 73 1.91 14.63 -12.09
CA CYS A 73 2.73 13.42 -12.07
C CYS A 73 2.00 12.10 -12.44
N LEU A 74 0.83 12.14 -13.08
CA LEU A 74 0.18 10.95 -13.62
C LEU A 74 0.86 10.50 -14.93
N PHE A 75 1.21 9.24 -14.99
CA PHE A 75 1.92 8.61 -16.12
C PHE A 75 0.93 8.03 -17.15
N PRO A 76 1.17 8.23 -18.45
CA PRO A 76 2.16 9.12 -19.05
C PRO A 76 1.80 10.60 -18.88
N ILE A 77 2.78 11.45 -18.54
CA ILE A 77 2.54 12.87 -18.29
C ILE A 77 2.10 13.56 -19.57
N LYS A 78 0.89 14.13 -19.58
CA LYS A 78 0.26 14.76 -20.75
C LYS A 78 -0.75 15.83 -20.33
N GLY A 79 -1.23 16.62 -21.30
CA GLY A 79 -2.30 17.59 -21.06
C GLY A 79 -1.93 18.64 -20.01
N ALA A 80 -2.77 18.80 -18.98
CA ALA A 80 -2.59 19.79 -17.92
C ALA A 80 -1.37 19.51 -17.02
N ALA A 81 -0.91 18.25 -16.95
CA ALA A 81 0.27 17.85 -16.18
C ALA A 81 1.62 18.26 -16.82
N ILE A 82 1.63 18.85 -18.03
CA ILE A 82 2.84 19.34 -18.67
C ILE A 82 3.40 20.52 -17.87
N HIS A 83 4.71 20.48 -17.59
CA HIS A 83 5.40 21.46 -16.77
C HIS A 83 5.43 22.84 -17.42
N THR A 84 4.96 23.85 -16.72
CA THR A 84 5.06 25.27 -17.10
C THR A 84 6.46 25.82 -16.77
N GLU A 85 7.02 25.42 -15.63
CA GLU A 85 8.39 25.74 -15.20
C GLU A 85 9.38 24.70 -15.75
N GLN A 86 9.86 24.91 -16.98
CA GLN A 86 10.58 23.92 -17.77
C GLN A 86 12.07 23.79 -17.44
N LYS A 87 12.66 24.68 -16.64
CA LYS A 87 14.10 24.69 -16.34
C LYS A 87 14.63 23.37 -15.81
N GLY A 88 13.86 22.71 -14.94
CA GLY A 88 14.21 21.40 -14.39
C GLY A 88 14.29 20.33 -15.47
N SER A 89 13.24 20.17 -16.25
CA SER A 89 13.15 19.17 -17.31
C SER A 89 14.21 19.36 -18.40
N LEU A 90 14.42 20.61 -18.86
CA LEU A 90 15.45 20.93 -19.87
C LEU A 90 16.87 20.62 -19.37
N GLY A 91 17.16 20.98 -18.13
CA GLY A 91 18.49 20.68 -17.52
C GLY A 91 18.73 19.18 -17.38
N ALA A 92 17.69 18.41 -16.99
CA ALA A 92 17.79 16.96 -16.90
C ALA A 92 18.02 16.32 -18.28
N ILE A 93 17.26 16.71 -19.32
CA ILE A 93 17.40 16.21 -20.68
C ILE A 93 18.83 16.41 -21.23
N GLU A 94 19.41 17.60 -21.03
CA GLU A 94 20.77 17.89 -21.50
C GLU A 94 21.77 16.90 -20.90
N ILE A 95 21.65 16.64 -19.61
CA ILE A 95 22.58 15.76 -18.88
C ILE A 95 22.34 14.29 -19.24
N TYR A 96 21.09 13.81 -19.26
CA TYR A 96 20.79 12.43 -19.63
C TYR A 96 21.24 12.08 -21.05
N LYS A 97 21.12 13.00 -22.00
CA LYS A 97 21.64 12.80 -23.37
C LYS A 97 23.15 12.56 -23.36
N LYS A 98 23.92 13.35 -22.59
CA LYS A 98 25.39 13.18 -22.47
C LYS A 98 25.73 11.85 -21.80
N ILE A 99 24.97 11.44 -20.77
CA ILE A 99 25.17 10.14 -20.14
C ILE A 99 24.94 9.01 -21.15
N LEU A 100 23.85 9.05 -21.90
CA LEU A 100 23.49 8.01 -22.85
C LEU A 100 24.38 8.00 -24.12
N GLU A 101 25.05 9.09 -24.44
CA GLU A 101 26.10 9.12 -25.48
C GLU A 101 27.32 8.31 -25.05
N SER A 102 27.69 8.37 -23.76
CA SER A 102 28.82 7.61 -23.21
C SER A 102 28.42 6.20 -22.76
N PHE A 103 27.19 6.02 -22.29
CA PHE A 103 26.64 4.77 -21.75
C PHE A 103 25.26 4.46 -22.37
N PRO A 104 25.20 3.94 -23.62
CA PRO A 104 23.93 3.70 -24.31
C PRO A 104 23.00 2.69 -23.62
N GLU A 105 23.54 1.81 -22.77
CA GLU A 105 22.81 0.79 -21.99
C GLU A 105 22.48 1.25 -20.56
N ASP A 106 22.60 2.54 -20.26
CA ASP A 106 22.12 3.09 -19.00
C ASP A 106 20.59 3.21 -19.04
N TYR A 107 19.88 2.13 -18.71
CA TYR A 107 18.43 2.05 -18.77
C TYR A 107 17.73 2.96 -17.76
N GLU A 108 18.36 3.28 -16.62
CA GLU A 108 17.86 4.30 -15.68
C GLU A 108 17.82 5.67 -16.36
N SER A 109 18.95 6.10 -16.93
CA SER A 109 19.02 7.38 -17.64
C SER A 109 18.12 7.42 -18.87
N ARG A 110 17.94 6.27 -19.56
CA ARG A 110 17.00 6.15 -20.69
C ARG A 110 15.55 6.36 -20.25
N TRP A 111 15.11 5.72 -19.18
CA TRP A 111 13.75 5.90 -18.61
C TRP A 111 13.53 7.36 -18.22
N LEU A 112 14.41 7.91 -17.39
CA LEU A 112 14.29 9.27 -16.87
C LEU A 112 14.37 10.34 -17.98
N LEU A 113 15.09 10.08 -19.08
CA LEU A 113 15.06 10.92 -20.27
C LEU A 113 13.67 10.96 -20.89
N ASN A 114 13.01 9.81 -21.07
CA ASN A 114 11.66 9.75 -21.63
C ASN A 114 10.66 10.47 -20.73
N VAL A 115 10.71 10.26 -19.40
CA VAL A 115 9.89 10.99 -18.44
C VAL A 115 10.13 12.50 -18.54
N ALA A 116 11.40 12.96 -18.64
CA ALA A 116 11.70 14.38 -18.80
C ALA A 116 11.13 14.99 -20.10
N TYR A 117 11.08 14.22 -21.18
CA TYR A 117 10.40 14.66 -22.41
C TYR A 117 8.88 14.67 -22.26
N MET A 118 8.29 13.72 -21.49
CA MET A 118 6.84 13.75 -21.19
C MET A 118 6.47 15.03 -20.44
N THR A 119 7.27 15.44 -19.44
CA THR A 119 7.01 16.68 -18.69
C THR A 119 7.05 17.95 -19.53
N LEU A 120 7.65 17.91 -20.72
CA LEU A 120 7.67 19.04 -21.68
C LEU A 120 6.58 18.93 -22.76
N GLY A 121 5.77 17.86 -22.77
CA GLY A 121 4.84 17.56 -23.86
C GLY A 121 5.56 17.24 -25.18
N GLN A 122 6.80 16.77 -25.12
CA GLN A 122 7.65 16.50 -26.27
C GLN A 122 7.89 14.99 -26.50
N TYR A 123 7.28 14.15 -25.71
CA TYR A 123 7.28 12.70 -25.90
C TYR A 123 6.08 12.30 -26.77
N PRO A 124 6.21 11.36 -27.72
CA PRO A 124 7.45 10.65 -28.10
C PRO A 124 8.33 11.39 -29.13
N ASP A 125 7.81 12.44 -29.80
CA ASP A 125 8.27 12.97 -31.06
C ASP A 125 9.71 13.54 -31.02
N ASN A 126 10.09 14.16 -29.91
CA ASN A 126 11.40 14.80 -29.75
C ASN A 126 12.42 13.93 -28.99
N VAL A 127 12.02 12.75 -28.51
CA VAL A 127 12.96 11.81 -27.90
C VAL A 127 13.89 11.25 -29.00
N PRO A 128 15.22 11.28 -28.85
CA PRO A 128 16.09 10.66 -29.84
C PRO A 128 15.74 9.17 -30.04
N VAL A 129 15.48 8.77 -31.28
CA VAL A 129 14.95 7.43 -31.65
C VAL A 129 15.69 6.27 -30.97
N LYS A 130 17.02 6.37 -30.86
CA LYS A 130 17.85 5.33 -30.21
C LYS A 130 17.60 5.18 -28.70
N TYR A 131 16.97 6.16 -28.06
CA TYR A 131 16.65 6.17 -26.63
C TYR A 131 15.15 6.16 -26.33
N LEU A 132 14.31 6.22 -27.37
CA LEU A 132 12.87 6.19 -27.23
C LEU A 132 12.41 4.86 -26.57
N ILE A 133 11.57 4.96 -25.59
CA ILE A 133 10.68 3.88 -25.12
C ILE A 133 9.36 4.13 -25.82
N SER A 134 8.98 3.23 -26.74
CA SER A 134 7.79 3.41 -27.57
C SER A 134 6.51 3.57 -26.74
N PRO A 135 5.57 4.45 -27.12
CA PRO A 135 4.23 4.48 -26.51
C PRO A 135 3.56 3.10 -26.42
N SER A 136 3.70 2.28 -27.45
CA SER A 136 3.13 0.92 -27.47
C SER A 136 3.67 -0.04 -26.41
N LEU A 137 4.76 0.30 -25.72
CA LEU A 137 5.31 -0.49 -24.61
C LEU A 137 4.80 -0.03 -23.26
N ILE A 138 4.10 1.10 -23.21
CA ILE A 138 3.50 1.67 -22.00
C ILE A 138 1.97 1.74 -22.08
N GLU A 139 1.41 1.28 -23.17
CA GLU A 139 -0.03 1.07 -23.33
C GLU A 139 -0.47 -0.13 -22.49
N ASP A 140 -1.70 -0.07 -21.99
CA ASP A 140 -2.28 -1.10 -21.16
C ASP A 140 -2.68 -2.33 -21.99
N ASP A 141 -2.75 -3.49 -21.33
CA ASP A 141 -3.21 -4.74 -21.92
C ASP A 141 -4.69 -4.67 -22.33
N ILE A 142 -5.48 -4.00 -21.51
CA ILE A 142 -6.90 -3.68 -21.73
C ILE A 142 -7.17 -2.24 -21.30
N SER A 143 -8.29 -1.66 -21.73
CA SER A 143 -8.65 -0.30 -21.35
C SER A 143 -9.89 -0.30 -20.48
N ILE A 144 -9.82 0.45 -19.38
CA ILE A 144 -10.96 0.73 -18.49
C ILE A 144 -11.23 2.24 -18.44
N PRO A 145 -12.41 2.69 -17.98
CA PRO A 145 -12.68 4.10 -17.77
C PRO A 145 -11.69 4.75 -16.80
N ALA A 146 -11.32 6.00 -17.06
CA ALA A 146 -10.32 6.70 -16.27
C ALA A 146 -10.89 7.20 -14.93
N PHE A 147 -10.18 6.92 -13.85
CA PHE A 147 -10.43 7.47 -12.51
C PHE A 147 -10.11 8.97 -12.48
N LYS A 148 -10.75 9.67 -11.56
CA LYS A 148 -10.50 11.08 -11.31
C LYS A 148 -9.84 11.26 -9.94
N ASN A 149 -8.68 11.91 -9.88
CA ASN A 149 -8.10 12.31 -8.58
C ASN A 149 -8.89 13.49 -8.02
N VAL A 150 -9.58 13.28 -6.90
CA VAL A 150 -10.43 14.29 -6.24
C VAL A 150 -9.88 14.75 -4.89
N ALA A 151 -8.70 14.27 -4.49
CA ALA A 151 -8.13 14.55 -3.18
C ALA A 151 -8.03 16.06 -2.86
N MET A 152 -7.61 16.86 -3.83
CA MET A 152 -7.51 18.31 -3.70
C MET A 152 -8.88 18.98 -3.55
N ASP A 153 -9.88 18.53 -4.33
CA ASP A 153 -11.25 19.06 -4.27
C ASP A 153 -11.90 18.80 -2.90
N LEU A 154 -11.50 17.72 -2.22
CA LEU A 154 -12.02 17.30 -0.92
C LEU A 154 -11.15 17.75 0.27
N GLY A 155 -9.98 18.34 0.01
CA GLY A 155 -9.04 18.77 1.07
C GLY A 155 -8.35 17.62 1.80
N VAL A 156 -8.28 16.43 1.19
CA VAL A 156 -7.63 15.24 1.73
C VAL A 156 -6.26 14.95 1.07
N ASP A 157 -5.76 15.88 0.27
CA ASP A 157 -4.47 15.85 -0.44
C ASP A 157 -3.29 16.21 0.46
N ILE A 158 -3.13 15.51 1.57
CA ILE A 158 -2.08 15.78 2.56
C ILE A 158 -0.72 15.78 1.89
N ASN A 159 0.02 16.88 2.04
CA ASN A 159 1.36 17.05 1.47
C ASN A 159 2.44 16.71 2.51
N GLU A 160 2.86 15.46 2.55
CA GLU A 160 3.80 14.93 3.54
C GLU A 160 4.73 13.89 2.88
N ILE A 161 5.57 13.25 3.67
CA ILE A 161 6.34 12.08 3.24
C ILE A 161 5.55 10.80 3.52
N SER A 162 6.05 9.64 3.04
CA SER A 162 5.41 8.33 3.18
C SER A 162 4.65 8.14 4.50
N GLY A 163 3.61 7.35 4.47
CA GLY A 163 2.78 7.02 5.63
C GLY A 163 1.80 5.93 5.29
N SER A 164 0.68 5.89 5.97
CA SER A 164 -0.38 4.94 5.75
C SER A 164 -1.75 5.60 5.82
N SER A 165 -2.78 4.85 5.43
CA SER A 165 -4.17 5.27 5.50
C SER A 165 -5.08 4.15 5.97
N ILE A 166 -6.24 4.54 6.47
CA ILE A 166 -7.41 3.70 6.74
C ILE A 166 -8.60 4.39 6.08
N ILE A 167 -9.41 3.64 5.34
CA ILE A 167 -10.76 4.03 4.98
C ILE A 167 -11.70 3.04 5.66
N ASP A 168 -12.53 3.52 6.59
CA ASP A 168 -13.56 2.73 7.26
C ASP A 168 -14.59 3.64 7.96
N ASP A 169 -15.72 3.09 8.34
CA ASP A 169 -16.81 3.76 9.10
C ASP A 169 -16.39 3.85 10.58
N MET A 170 -15.70 4.96 10.96
CA MET A 170 -15.09 5.12 12.28
C MET A 170 -16.09 5.58 13.36
N ASP A 171 -17.21 6.18 12.98
CA ASP A 171 -18.23 6.67 13.91
C ASP A 171 -19.55 5.90 13.86
N ASN A 172 -19.63 4.90 12.99
CA ASN A 172 -20.80 4.05 12.75
C ASN A 172 -22.00 4.81 12.17
N ASP A 173 -21.78 5.85 11.38
CA ASP A 173 -22.87 6.57 10.68
C ASP A 173 -23.19 5.99 9.29
N GLY A 174 -22.34 5.10 8.78
CA GLY A 174 -22.47 4.40 7.51
C GLY A 174 -21.70 5.02 6.36
N ASP A 175 -21.07 6.19 6.54
CA ASP A 175 -20.21 6.83 5.57
C ASP A 175 -18.74 6.46 5.84
N MET A 176 -17.91 6.34 4.80
CA MET A 176 -16.50 5.97 4.95
C MET A 176 -15.65 7.18 5.32
N ASP A 177 -15.01 7.12 6.48
CA ASP A 177 -14.05 8.11 6.96
C ASP A 177 -12.62 7.81 6.48
N LEU A 178 -11.73 8.80 6.64
CA LEU A 178 -10.34 8.69 6.27
C LEU A 178 -9.41 9.05 7.43
N LEU A 179 -8.51 8.14 7.80
CA LEU A 179 -7.32 8.45 8.58
C LEU A 179 -6.09 8.36 7.71
N ALA A 180 -5.17 9.31 7.85
CA ALA A 180 -3.89 9.29 7.16
C ALA A 180 -2.74 9.72 8.07
N SER A 181 -1.62 9.03 7.97
CA SER A 181 -0.42 9.29 8.75
C SER A 181 0.74 9.74 7.86
N SER A 182 1.80 10.21 8.50
CA SER A 182 3.08 10.47 7.85
C SER A 182 4.21 9.86 8.65
N TRP A 183 5.21 9.31 7.96
CA TRP A 183 6.43 8.79 8.59
C TRP A 183 7.34 9.90 9.16
N ALA A 184 7.09 11.16 8.79
CA ALA A 184 7.84 12.29 9.31
C ALA A 184 7.77 12.36 10.85
N LEU A 185 8.89 12.71 11.50
CA LEU A 185 8.97 12.80 12.96
C LEU A 185 7.99 13.81 13.58
N LYS A 186 7.50 14.74 12.79
CA LYS A 186 6.51 15.75 13.15
C LYS A 186 5.25 15.67 12.26
N GLY A 187 5.13 14.62 11.45
CA GLY A 187 3.96 14.39 10.61
C GLY A 187 2.76 14.05 11.48
N GLN A 188 1.74 14.88 11.42
CA GLN A 188 0.53 14.75 12.24
C GLN A 188 -0.35 13.64 11.68
N LEU A 189 -0.80 12.70 12.53
CA LEU A 189 -1.92 11.81 12.20
C LEU A 189 -3.17 12.66 11.97
N ARG A 190 -3.86 12.47 10.84
CA ARG A 190 -5.04 13.26 10.47
C ARG A 190 -6.25 12.37 10.36
N TYR A 191 -7.37 12.86 10.88
CA TYR A 191 -8.68 12.27 10.77
C TYR A 191 -9.61 13.19 10.00
N PHE A 192 -10.26 12.65 8.99
CA PHE A 192 -11.29 13.32 8.19
C PHE A 192 -12.56 12.50 8.32
N GLU A 193 -13.55 13.09 8.97
CA GLU A 193 -14.92 12.56 9.08
C GLU A 193 -15.67 12.90 7.79
N ASN A 194 -16.33 11.92 7.21
CA ASN A 194 -17.19 12.05 6.04
C ASN A 194 -18.65 12.24 6.50
N VAL A 195 -19.12 13.44 6.52
CA VAL A 195 -20.50 13.74 6.94
C VAL A 195 -21.39 13.88 5.71
N ASN A 196 -22.05 12.82 5.29
CA ASN A 196 -22.91 12.78 4.10
C ASN A 196 -22.18 13.28 2.81
N GLY A 197 -20.95 12.83 2.58
CA GLY A 197 -20.13 13.21 1.43
C GLY A 197 -19.32 14.50 1.64
N ASN A 198 -19.38 15.15 2.80
CA ASN A 198 -18.60 16.33 3.11
C ASN A 198 -17.43 16.00 4.05
N PHE A 199 -16.22 15.94 3.53
CA PHE A 199 -15.02 15.66 4.31
C PHE A 199 -14.64 16.84 5.20
N GLN A 200 -14.60 16.59 6.52
CA GLN A 200 -14.24 17.56 7.55
C GLN A 200 -13.03 17.08 8.34
N GLN A 201 -11.99 17.91 8.40
CA GLN A 201 -10.83 17.56 9.22
C GLN A 201 -11.14 17.70 10.71
N LYS A 202 -11.26 16.58 11.42
CA LYS A 202 -11.61 16.49 12.85
C LYS A 202 -10.43 16.14 13.78
N THR A 203 -9.22 16.24 13.29
CA THR A 203 -8.01 15.84 14.03
C THR A 203 -7.92 16.47 15.44
N THR A 204 -8.34 17.73 15.59
CA THR A 204 -8.31 18.45 16.87
C THR A 204 -9.43 17.97 17.80
N GLU A 205 -10.64 17.89 17.28
CA GLU A 205 -11.84 17.47 17.99
C GLU A 205 -11.72 16.01 18.44
N ALA A 206 -11.13 15.15 17.59
CA ALA A 206 -10.86 13.76 17.89
C ALA A 206 -9.74 13.52 18.92
N GLY A 207 -9.08 14.58 19.40
CA GLY A 207 -8.00 14.45 20.39
C GLY A 207 -6.68 13.91 19.85
N LEU A 208 -6.47 13.94 18.52
CA LEU A 208 -5.31 13.35 17.86
C LEU A 208 -4.12 14.31 17.70
N ILE A 209 -4.27 15.58 18.10
CA ILE A 209 -3.18 16.57 18.02
C ILE A 209 -2.00 16.15 18.88
N GLY A 210 -0.80 16.16 18.28
CA GLY A 210 0.44 15.77 18.95
C GLY A 210 0.78 14.27 18.77
N LEU A 211 -0.09 13.49 18.18
CA LEU A 211 0.21 12.12 17.77
C LEU A 211 0.93 12.14 16.41
N PHE A 212 2.24 12.13 16.47
CA PHE A 212 3.11 12.29 15.32
C PHE A 212 3.68 10.95 14.83
N GLY A 213 4.05 10.95 13.56
CA GLY A 213 4.62 9.78 12.90
C GLY A 213 3.55 8.71 12.63
N GLY A 214 3.94 7.69 11.92
CA GLY A 214 3.09 6.57 11.55
C GLY A 214 3.52 6.07 10.19
N LEU A 215 4.21 4.93 10.18
CA LEU A 215 4.62 4.28 8.93
C LEU A 215 3.47 3.45 8.39
N ASN A 216 2.73 2.81 9.29
CA ASN A 216 1.58 1.99 8.97
C ASN A 216 0.45 2.21 9.98
N LEU A 217 -0.78 1.97 9.54
CA LEU A 217 -2.01 2.05 10.34
C LEU A 217 -2.82 0.77 10.15
N LYS A 218 -3.44 0.28 11.22
CA LYS A 218 -4.41 -0.82 11.16
C LYS A 218 -5.54 -0.57 12.15
N GLN A 219 -6.77 -0.74 11.68
CA GLN A 219 -7.96 -0.65 12.52
C GLN A 219 -8.48 -2.02 12.93
N THR A 220 -9.18 -2.06 14.04
CA THR A 220 -10.02 -3.16 14.50
C THR A 220 -10.83 -2.74 15.72
N ASP A 221 -11.79 -3.55 16.14
CA ASP A 221 -12.46 -3.47 17.45
C ASP A 221 -11.77 -4.46 18.41
N TYR A 222 -10.67 -4.02 19.06
CA TYR A 222 -9.87 -4.93 19.89
C TYR A 222 -10.53 -5.24 21.24
N ASN A 223 -11.46 -4.41 21.69
CA ASN A 223 -12.13 -4.51 22.99
C ASN A 223 -13.59 -4.96 22.87
N ASN A 224 -14.03 -5.33 21.66
CA ASN A 224 -15.38 -5.80 21.35
C ASN A 224 -16.50 -4.83 21.77
N ASP A 225 -16.24 -3.48 21.76
CA ASP A 225 -17.24 -2.47 22.14
C ASP A 225 -18.10 -1.99 20.95
N GLY A 226 -17.70 -2.30 19.72
CA GLY A 226 -18.41 -1.99 18.48
C GLY A 226 -17.90 -0.75 17.76
N PHE A 227 -16.83 -0.14 18.23
CA PHE A 227 -16.15 0.97 17.57
C PHE A 227 -14.77 0.55 17.09
N LEU A 228 -14.35 1.05 15.93
CA LEU A 228 -13.07 0.71 15.36
C LEU A 228 -11.94 1.53 16.02
N ASP A 229 -11.02 0.83 16.63
CA ASP A 229 -9.80 1.35 17.24
C ASP A 229 -8.65 1.38 16.23
N VAL A 230 -7.60 2.13 16.49
CA VAL A 230 -6.47 2.30 15.56
C VAL A 230 -5.14 1.96 16.20
N PHE A 231 -4.37 1.09 15.57
CA PHE A 231 -2.97 0.86 15.93
C PHE A 231 -2.03 1.61 14.97
N VAL A 232 -1.22 2.50 15.54
CA VAL A 232 -0.25 3.33 14.81
C VAL A 232 1.13 2.72 14.93
N VAL A 233 1.69 2.27 13.81
CA VAL A 233 2.98 1.58 13.73
C VAL A 233 4.12 2.58 13.49
N ARG A 234 5.17 2.54 14.31
CA ARG A 234 6.30 3.48 14.24
C ARG A 234 7.65 2.77 14.39
N GLY A 235 8.72 3.47 14.05
CA GLY A 235 10.09 3.07 14.35
C GLY A 235 10.88 2.48 13.19
N ALA A 236 10.26 1.81 12.24
CA ALA A 236 10.96 1.17 11.12
C ALA A 236 11.75 2.16 10.23
N TRP A 237 12.77 1.65 9.54
CA TRP A 237 13.74 2.40 8.75
C TRP A 237 14.64 3.38 9.54
N LYS A 238 14.47 3.48 10.86
CA LYS A 238 15.30 4.30 11.73
C LYS A 238 16.45 3.46 12.28
N MET A 239 17.46 3.26 11.47
CA MET A 239 18.60 2.37 11.68
C MET A 239 19.48 2.74 12.90
N ASN A 240 19.17 3.82 13.61
CA ASN A 240 19.94 4.29 14.76
C ASN A 240 19.02 4.75 15.88
N ALA A 241 19.05 4.07 17.01
CA ALA A 241 18.28 4.37 18.20
C ALA A 241 18.39 5.83 18.67
N SER A 242 19.51 6.50 18.39
CA SER A 242 19.72 7.92 18.70
C SER A 242 18.90 8.89 17.85
N LEU A 243 18.26 8.43 16.76
CA LEU A 243 17.47 9.26 15.83
C LEU A 243 15.96 9.23 16.08
N GLY A 244 15.52 8.78 17.24
CA GLY A 244 14.13 8.83 17.65
C GLY A 244 13.36 7.55 17.31
N ILE A 245 13.51 6.54 18.15
CA ILE A 245 12.58 5.44 18.21
C ILE A 245 11.33 5.98 18.89
N TYR A 246 10.21 6.02 18.17
CA TYR A 246 8.91 6.35 18.74
C TYR A 246 8.17 5.06 19.10
N PRO A 247 7.49 5.00 20.24
CA PRO A 247 6.61 3.88 20.54
C PRO A 247 5.45 3.82 19.54
N ASN A 248 4.95 2.62 19.30
CA ASN A 248 3.64 2.45 18.65
C ASN A 248 2.56 3.08 19.54
N SER A 249 1.38 3.32 19.00
CA SER A 249 0.20 3.74 19.78
C SER A 249 -0.99 2.84 19.49
N LEU A 250 -1.73 2.47 20.54
CA LEU A 250 -3.08 1.94 20.46
C LEU A 250 -4.04 3.07 20.82
N LEU A 251 -4.86 3.50 19.87
CA LEU A 251 -5.83 4.57 20.00
C LEU A 251 -7.21 3.94 20.10
N ARG A 252 -7.79 3.95 21.30
CA ARG A 252 -9.15 3.49 21.52
C ARG A 252 -10.14 4.54 21.05
N ASN A 253 -11.08 4.14 20.21
CA ASN A 253 -12.23 4.94 19.83
C ASN A 253 -13.24 4.99 20.99
N ASN A 254 -13.63 6.17 21.41
CA ASN A 254 -14.55 6.34 22.56
C ASN A 254 -16.03 6.32 22.14
N GLY A 255 -16.36 6.10 20.85
CA GLY A 255 -17.72 6.08 20.31
C GLY A 255 -18.44 7.43 20.32
N ASN A 256 -17.69 8.53 20.44
CA ASN A 256 -18.22 9.89 20.49
C ASN A 256 -17.44 10.86 19.60
N GLY A 257 -16.75 10.35 18.58
CA GLY A 257 -15.88 11.11 17.68
C GLY A 257 -14.50 11.45 18.26
N THR A 258 -14.13 10.88 19.41
CA THR A 258 -12.81 11.10 20.03
C THR A 258 -12.03 9.81 20.23
N PHE A 259 -10.71 9.90 20.28
CA PHE A 259 -9.79 8.78 20.55
C PHE A 259 -8.99 9.02 21.83
N SER A 260 -8.67 7.94 22.54
CA SER A 260 -7.79 7.93 23.72
C SER A 260 -6.56 7.08 23.43
N ASP A 261 -5.35 7.60 23.67
CA ASP A 261 -4.11 6.79 23.61
C ASP A 261 -4.03 5.91 24.84
N VAL A 262 -4.29 4.61 24.66
CA VAL A 262 -4.32 3.59 25.72
C VAL A 262 -3.10 2.67 25.68
N THR A 263 -2.06 3.02 24.95
CA THR A 263 -0.87 2.20 24.67
C THR A 263 -0.22 1.63 25.92
N VAL A 264 -0.05 2.45 26.95
CA VAL A 264 0.61 2.05 28.19
C VAL A 264 -0.31 1.22 29.07
N GLU A 265 -1.55 1.66 29.21
CA GLU A 265 -2.53 0.97 30.07
C GLU A 265 -2.95 -0.38 29.50
N SER A 266 -3.01 -0.52 28.17
CA SER A 266 -3.28 -1.79 27.50
C SER A 266 -2.09 -2.76 27.48
N GLY A 267 -0.88 -2.33 27.86
CA GLY A 267 0.30 -3.18 27.91
C GLY A 267 0.98 -3.45 26.55
N VAL A 268 0.63 -2.71 25.49
CA VAL A 268 1.24 -2.88 24.16
C VAL A 268 2.39 -1.90 23.87
N TYR A 269 2.89 -1.22 24.91
CA TYR A 269 4.00 -0.29 24.75
C TYR A 269 5.24 -1.00 24.19
N ASN A 270 5.69 -0.58 23.02
CA ASN A 270 6.85 -1.12 22.32
C ASN A 270 7.63 0.01 21.65
N ILE A 271 8.92 0.10 21.94
CA ILE A 271 9.87 1.03 21.33
C ILE A 271 10.71 0.36 20.23
N GLY A 272 10.28 -0.80 19.76
CA GLY A 272 10.93 -1.51 18.65
C GLY A 272 10.85 -0.76 17.31
N SER A 273 11.61 -1.23 16.36
CA SER A 273 11.55 -0.75 14.97
C SER A 273 10.40 -1.47 14.26
N SER A 274 9.15 -1.05 14.51
CA SER A 274 7.96 -1.73 14.00
C SER A 274 7.67 -1.33 12.55
N GLN A 275 7.38 -2.32 11.70
CA GLN A 275 7.16 -2.15 10.27
C GLN A 275 5.72 -2.42 9.86
N SER A 276 5.15 -3.52 10.32
CA SER A 276 3.80 -3.95 9.99
C SER A 276 3.18 -4.71 11.16
N VAL A 277 1.87 -4.76 11.21
CA VAL A 277 1.09 -5.47 12.24
C VAL A 277 -0.12 -6.15 11.63
N VAL A 278 -0.62 -7.15 12.33
CA VAL A 278 -1.90 -7.79 12.00
C VAL A 278 -2.69 -8.08 13.27
N TRP A 279 -4.00 -7.87 13.20
CA TRP A 279 -4.97 -8.30 14.18
C TRP A 279 -5.52 -9.67 13.81
N ILE A 280 -5.61 -10.56 14.76
CA ILE A 280 -5.94 -11.97 14.52
C ILE A 280 -6.36 -12.66 15.84
N ASP A 281 -7.36 -13.50 15.81
CA ASP A 281 -7.71 -14.38 16.92
C ASP A 281 -6.95 -15.71 16.75
N LEU A 282 -5.83 -15.88 17.48
CA LEU A 282 -4.92 -17.03 17.31
C LEU A 282 -5.33 -18.25 18.14
N ASP A 283 -6.04 -18.06 19.23
CA ASP A 283 -6.45 -19.17 20.11
C ASP A 283 -7.97 -19.43 20.06
N ASN A 284 -8.66 -18.76 19.15
CA ASN A 284 -10.10 -18.89 18.89
C ASN A 284 -10.96 -18.61 20.15
N ASP A 285 -10.54 -17.63 20.96
CA ASP A 285 -11.26 -17.23 22.19
C ASP A 285 -12.26 -16.08 21.98
N GLY A 286 -12.32 -15.50 20.77
CA GLY A 286 -13.19 -14.41 20.38
C GLY A 286 -12.63 -13.02 20.66
N TRP A 287 -11.36 -12.93 21.08
CA TRP A 287 -10.64 -11.68 21.26
C TRP A 287 -9.47 -11.57 20.26
N LEU A 288 -9.33 -10.41 19.65
CA LEU A 288 -8.25 -10.22 18.69
C LEU A 288 -6.91 -9.99 19.38
N ASP A 289 -5.94 -10.81 19.06
CA ASP A 289 -4.54 -10.67 19.39
C ASP A 289 -3.84 -9.74 18.41
N LEU A 290 -2.67 -9.24 18.80
CA LEU A 290 -1.88 -8.35 17.96
C LEU A 290 -0.48 -8.92 17.72
N PHE A 291 -0.17 -9.24 16.46
CA PHE A 291 1.20 -9.57 16.07
C PHE A 291 1.91 -8.35 15.47
N VAL A 292 3.10 -8.01 16.00
CA VAL A 292 3.92 -6.87 15.55
C VAL A 292 5.20 -7.38 14.92
N ALA A 293 5.35 -7.18 13.63
CA ALA A 293 6.58 -7.47 12.89
C ALA A 293 7.57 -6.31 13.04
N ASN A 294 8.58 -6.52 13.89
CA ASN A 294 9.69 -5.59 14.09
C ASN A 294 10.83 -5.90 13.11
N GLU A 295 11.48 -4.87 12.61
CA GLU A 295 12.67 -5.03 11.78
C GLU A 295 13.97 -5.02 12.58
N SER A 296 14.81 -5.99 12.29
CA SER A 296 16.20 -6.07 12.78
C SER A 296 17.13 -6.00 11.59
N VAL A 297 17.81 -4.86 11.41
CA VAL A 297 18.70 -4.65 10.27
C VAL A 297 19.82 -5.71 10.27
N PRO A 298 20.15 -6.34 9.11
CA PRO A 298 21.14 -7.42 9.05
C PRO A 298 22.59 -6.94 9.16
N THR A 299 22.83 -5.79 9.76
CA THR A 299 24.18 -5.23 9.97
C THR A 299 24.76 -5.73 11.28
N GLN A 300 26.02 -6.17 11.25
CA GLN A 300 26.72 -6.59 12.46
C GLN A 300 26.81 -5.46 13.48
N GLY A 301 26.43 -5.74 14.74
CA GLY A 301 26.42 -4.76 15.83
C GLY A 301 25.22 -3.80 15.83
N ALA A 302 24.30 -3.92 14.87
CA ALA A 302 23.02 -3.21 14.93
C ALA A 302 22.14 -3.74 16.07
N GLU A 303 21.37 -2.85 16.67
CA GLU A 303 20.35 -3.23 17.67
C GLU A 303 19.32 -4.18 17.03
N LYS A 304 18.85 -5.13 17.80
CA LYS A 304 17.88 -6.13 17.35
C LYS A 304 16.56 -5.92 18.06
N PHE A 305 15.50 -5.93 17.27
CA PHE A 305 14.12 -5.76 17.71
C PHE A 305 13.33 -7.02 17.36
N PRO A 306 13.12 -7.95 18.30
CA PRO A 306 12.33 -9.15 18.05
C PRO A 306 10.86 -8.79 17.79
N CYS A 307 10.18 -9.60 16.99
CA CYS A 307 8.73 -9.53 16.83
C CYS A 307 8.02 -9.67 18.18
N LYS A 308 6.79 -9.17 18.25
CA LYS A 308 5.94 -9.23 19.43
C LYS A 308 4.63 -9.94 19.12
N LEU A 309 4.16 -10.70 20.09
CA LEU A 309 2.81 -11.27 20.09
C LEU A 309 2.12 -10.85 21.38
N TYR A 310 1.17 -9.96 21.26
CA TYR A 310 0.34 -9.50 22.35
C TYR A 310 -0.98 -10.27 22.36
N MET A 311 -1.11 -11.25 23.26
CA MET A 311 -2.36 -11.99 23.48
C MET A 311 -3.33 -11.12 24.27
N ASN A 312 -4.56 -11.02 23.81
CA ASN A 312 -5.61 -10.24 24.46
C ASN A 312 -6.11 -10.95 25.74
N ASN A 313 -6.28 -10.23 26.83
CA ASN A 313 -6.78 -10.81 28.09
C ASN A 313 -8.31 -10.69 28.21
N GLY A 314 -9.02 -10.12 27.25
CA GLY A 314 -10.47 -9.91 27.26
C GLY A 314 -10.95 -8.79 28.20
N ASP A 315 -10.02 -7.99 28.73
CA ASP A 315 -10.31 -6.87 29.65
C ASP A 315 -9.77 -5.52 29.15
N GLY A 316 -9.39 -5.46 27.86
CA GLY A 316 -8.76 -4.29 27.23
C GLY A 316 -7.26 -4.23 27.41
N THR A 317 -6.64 -5.25 28.02
CA THR A 317 -5.19 -5.36 28.21
C THR A 317 -4.61 -6.55 27.46
N PHE A 318 -3.29 -6.53 27.26
CA PHE A 318 -2.57 -7.55 26.51
C PHE A 318 -1.36 -8.06 27.28
N ALA A 319 -0.94 -9.30 26.98
CA ALA A 319 0.27 -9.89 27.50
C ALA A 319 1.20 -10.33 26.35
N ASP A 320 2.44 -9.81 26.30
CA ASP A 320 3.45 -10.27 25.34
C ASP A 320 3.80 -11.75 25.58
N ARG A 321 3.52 -12.58 24.60
CA ARG A 321 3.73 -14.03 24.59
C ARG A 321 4.66 -14.51 23.47
N ALA A 322 5.29 -13.60 22.71
CA ALA A 322 6.13 -13.97 21.58
C ALA A 322 7.21 -14.99 21.95
N ASN A 323 7.95 -14.77 23.05
CA ASN A 323 8.99 -15.70 23.50
C ASN A 323 8.40 -17.06 23.95
N LYS A 324 7.24 -17.06 24.62
CA LYS A 324 6.57 -18.31 25.06
C LYS A 324 6.25 -19.22 23.86
N PHE A 325 5.83 -18.64 22.75
CA PHE A 325 5.43 -19.37 21.55
C PHE A 325 6.53 -19.43 20.48
N GLN A 326 7.74 -18.95 20.77
CA GLN A 326 8.89 -18.89 19.87
C GLN A 326 8.60 -18.09 18.58
N LEU A 327 7.81 -17.03 18.73
CA LEU A 327 7.47 -16.08 17.67
C LEU A 327 8.24 -14.75 17.77
N ASP A 328 9.22 -14.67 18.67
CA ASP A 328 10.12 -13.53 18.85
C ASP A 328 11.25 -13.51 17.79
N PHE A 329 10.86 -13.70 16.54
CA PHE A 329 11.77 -13.73 15.38
C PHE A 329 12.55 -12.42 15.23
N GLN A 330 13.77 -12.54 14.71
CA GLN A 330 14.62 -11.41 14.36
C GLN A 330 14.97 -11.49 12.87
N GLY A 331 14.52 -10.52 12.09
CA GLY A 331 14.75 -10.44 10.66
C GLY A 331 14.53 -9.01 10.15
N PHE A 332 14.83 -8.75 8.90
CA PHE A 332 14.54 -7.47 8.28
C PHE A 332 13.13 -7.51 7.69
N PHE A 333 12.16 -7.76 8.59
CA PHE A 333 10.77 -7.98 8.24
C PHE A 333 10.09 -6.70 7.74
N LYS A 334 9.19 -6.85 6.75
CA LYS A 334 8.56 -5.73 6.07
C LYS A 334 7.03 -5.80 6.04
N GLY A 335 6.46 -6.95 5.85
CA GLY A 335 5.02 -7.15 5.86
C GLY A 335 4.66 -8.31 6.77
N VAL A 336 3.45 -8.27 7.32
CA VAL A 336 2.80 -9.41 7.96
C VAL A 336 1.35 -9.47 7.51
N THR A 337 0.87 -10.68 7.26
CA THR A 337 -0.52 -10.97 6.88
C THR A 337 -0.98 -12.27 7.51
N THR A 338 -2.28 -12.52 7.54
CA THR A 338 -2.88 -13.69 8.16
C THR A 338 -3.97 -14.28 7.29
N ALA A 339 -4.11 -15.60 7.36
CA ALA A 339 -5.23 -16.37 6.82
C ALA A 339 -5.24 -17.77 7.44
N ASP A 340 -6.35 -18.45 7.38
CA ASP A 340 -6.46 -19.90 7.51
C ASP A 340 -6.15 -20.49 6.12
N TYR A 341 -4.83 -20.65 5.80
CA TYR A 341 -4.37 -20.97 4.45
C TYR A 341 -4.60 -22.44 4.06
N ASP A 342 -4.73 -23.31 5.03
CA ASP A 342 -4.97 -24.75 4.78
C ASP A 342 -6.38 -25.21 5.21
N ASN A 343 -7.26 -24.24 5.50
CA ASN A 343 -8.68 -24.45 5.83
C ASN A 343 -8.90 -25.45 6.99
N ASP A 344 -8.00 -25.46 7.98
CA ASP A 344 -8.14 -26.31 9.17
C ASP A 344 -8.92 -25.63 10.32
N GLY A 345 -9.23 -24.34 10.17
CA GLY A 345 -9.99 -23.52 11.10
C GLY A 345 -9.13 -22.79 12.14
N ASP A 346 -7.81 -22.75 11.94
CA ASP A 346 -6.86 -21.94 12.71
C ASP A 346 -6.29 -20.85 11.79
N ASN A 347 -6.13 -19.65 12.34
CA ASN A 347 -5.48 -18.57 11.58
C ASN A 347 -3.95 -18.69 11.66
N ASP A 348 -3.30 -18.54 10.52
CA ASP A 348 -1.85 -18.63 10.32
C ASP A 348 -1.24 -17.26 10.06
N LEU A 349 0.09 -17.17 10.08
CA LEU A 349 0.84 -15.95 9.84
C LEU A 349 1.80 -16.10 8.67
N TYR A 350 1.89 -15.08 7.84
CA TYR A 350 2.98 -14.94 6.87
C TYR A 350 3.74 -13.65 7.09
N ILE A 351 5.08 -13.72 7.14
CA ILE A 351 5.97 -12.58 7.37
C ILE A 351 6.94 -12.46 6.20
N SER A 352 6.93 -11.34 5.50
CA SER A 352 7.89 -11.04 4.44
C SER A 352 9.20 -10.49 5.00
N ASN A 353 10.32 -10.87 4.36
CA ASN A 353 11.67 -10.51 4.82
C ASN A 353 12.47 -9.89 3.67
N LEU A 354 13.02 -8.70 3.89
CA LEU A 354 13.81 -7.99 2.87
C LEU A 354 15.25 -8.51 2.79
N ALA A 355 15.68 -9.35 3.69
CA ALA A 355 17.07 -9.86 3.72
C ALA A 355 17.11 -11.31 4.24
N GLY A 356 16.44 -12.20 3.55
CA GLY A 356 16.39 -13.63 3.87
C GLY A 356 15.06 -14.27 3.53
N ASP A 357 14.88 -15.51 3.97
CA ASP A 357 13.66 -16.28 3.74
C ASP A 357 12.44 -15.62 4.37
N ASN A 358 11.32 -15.64 3.68
CA ASN A 358 10.02 -15.32 4.24
C ASN A 358 9.52 -16.46 5.14
N LEU A 359 8.64 -16.15 6.09
CA LEU A 359 8.16 -17.11 7.07
C LEU A 359 6.65 -17.32 6.91
N LEU A 360 6.24 -18.54 6.52
CA LEU A 360 4.88 -19.03 6.72
C LEU A 360 4.87 -19.83 8.02
N ILE A 361 4.01 -19.43 8.94
CA ILE A 361 3.96 -19.92 10.32
C ILE A 361 2.58 -20.53 10.51
N LYS A 362 2.52 -21.86 10.50
CA LYS A 362 1.29 -22.59 10.75
C LYS A 362 0.96 -22.61 12.23
N ASN A 363 -0.27 -22.25 12.57
CA ASN A 363 -0.89 -22.50 13.85
C ASN A 363 -1.22 -23.99 13.96
N LEU A 364 -1.07 -24.58 15.11
CA LEU A 364 -1.30 -26.01 15.35
C LEU A 364 -2.35 -26.23 16.46
N LEU A 365 -3.21 -25.25 16.67
CA LEU A 365 -4.22 -25.31 17.74
C LEU A 365 -5.19 -26.47 17.54
N LYS A 366 -5.68 -26.66 16.31
CA LYS A 366 -6.61 -27.77 15.97
C LYS A 366 -5.94 -29.13 16.05
N GLU A 367 -4.71 -29.26 15.53
CA GLU A 367 -4.01 -30.56 15.56
C GLU A 367 -3.60 -31.00 16.97
N LYS A 368 -3.25 -30.04 17.83
CA LYS A 368 -2.70 -30.35 19.17
C LYS A 368 -3.66 -30.06 20.33
N GLY A 369 -4.75 -29.33 20.08
CA GLY A 369 -5.65 -28.88 21.14
C GLY A 369 -5.04 -27.87 22.09
N SER A 370 -3.91 -27.25 21.71
CA SER A 370 -3.24 -26.19 22.46
C SER A 370 -2.42 -25.31 21.53
N LEU A 371 -2.46 -24.00 21.74
CA LEU A 371 -1.78 -23.02 20.90
C LEU A 371 -0.28 -23.32 20.80
N SER A 372 0.19 -23.53 19.59
CA SER A 372 1.61 -23.72 19.26
C SER A 372 1.79 -23.51 17.75
N PHE A 373 3.01 -23.22 17.32
CA PHE A 373 3.30 -22.80 15.96
C PHE A 373 4.44 -23.59 15.33
N LYS A 374 4.48 -23.63 14.00
CA LYS A 374 5.55 -24.24 13.22
C LYS A 374 5.83 -23.40 11.96
N VAL A 375 7.09 -23.07 11.72
CA VAL A 375 7.50 -22.48 10.44
C VAL A 375 7.48 -23.56 9.36
N VAL A 376 6.73 -23.34 8.30
CA VAL A 376 6.48 -24.32 7.22
C VAL A 376 6.87 -23.81 5.81
N SER A 377 7.53 -22.66 5.71
CA SER A 377 7.88 -22.01 4.44
C SER A 377 8.69 -22.91 3.50
N VAL A 378 9.48 -23.84 4.04
CA VAL A 378 10.27 -24.80 3.24
C VAL A 378 9.36 -25.85 2.62
N GLU A 379 8.49 -26.43 3.42
CA GLU A 379 7.54 -27.47 3.04
C GLU A 379 6.51 -26.95 2.03
N THR A 380 6.09 -25.70 2.20
CA THR A 380 5.09 -25.04 1.35
C THR A 380 5.69 -24.32 0.13
N ASN A 381 7.04 -24.25 0.06
CA ASN A 381 7.78 -23.55 -1.00
C ASN A 381 7.46 -22.04 -1.12
N THR A 382 7.27 -21.35 0.02
CA THR A 382 6.84 -19.93 0.10
C THR A 382 7.92 -18.99 0.63
N ARG A 383 9.22 -19.36 0.53
CA ARG A 383 10.34 -18.56 1.05
C ARG A 383 10.70 -17.35 0.21
N ASP A 384 10.38 -17.37 -1.09
CA ASP A 384 10.71 -16.30 -2.04
C ASP A 384 9.61 -15.24 -2.15
N PRO A 385 9.90 -14.04 -2.69
CA PRO A 385 11.22 -13.57 -3.11
C PRO A 385 12.14 -13.31 -1.91
N GLN A 386 13.46 -13.36 -2.12
CA GLN A 386 14.45 -13.14 -1.05
C GLN A 386 14.56 -11.68 -0.59
N GLN A 387 14.03 -10.77 -1.36
CA GLN A 387 13.92 -9.34 -1.05
C GLN A 387 12.44 -8.95 -1.07
N ALA A 388 11.68 -9.50 -0.11
CA ALA A 388 10.24 -9.28 -0.02
C ALA A 388 9.89 -7.99 0.73
N PHE A 389 8.75 -7.39 0.36
CA PHE A 389 8.22 -6.23 1.06
C PHE A 389 6.73 -6.45 1.40
N PRO A 390 5.72 -5.78 0.80
CA PRO A 390 4.33 -6.06 1.17
C PRO A 390 3.88 -7.45 0.73
N CYS A 391 2.95 -7.98 1.49
CA CYS A 391 2.33 -9.28 1.24
C CYS A 391 0.87 -9.28 1.70
N TRP A 392 0.07 -10.17 1.11
CA TRP A 392 -1.31 -10.42 1.54
C TRP A 392 -1.79 -11.78 1.09
N PHE A 393 -2.78 -12.33 1.82
CA PHE A 393 -3.60 -13.45 1.39
C PHE A 393 -4.89 -12.95 0.73
N PHE A 394 -5.36 -13.66 -0.27
CA PHE A 394 -6.63 -13.45 -0.95
C PHE A 394 -6.97 -14.67 -1.82
N ASP A 395 -8.23 -14.96 -2.03
CA ASP A 395 -8.68 -15.97 -2.97
C ASP A 395 -8.88 -15.32 -4.36
N TYR A 396 -7.80 -15.27 -5.19
CA TYR A 396 -7.86 -14.53 -6.44
C TYR A 396 -8.58 -15.30 -7.56
N ASP A 397 -8.69 -16.61 -7.47
CA ASP A 397 -9.36 -17.46 -8.49
C ASP A 397 -10.72 -18.02 -8.03
N ASN A 398 -11.19 -17.58 -6.85
CA ASN A 398 -12.47 -17.94 -6.26
C ASN A 398 -12.67 -19.45 -6.12
N ASP A 399 -11.61 -20.18 -5.73
CA ASP A 399 -11.67 -21.63 -5.51
C ASP A 399 -11.92 -22.03 -4.05
N GLY A 400 -11.95 -21.05 -3.14
CA GLY A 400 -12.22 -21.24 -1.71
C GLY A 400 -10.97 -21.49 -0.87
N TRP A 401 -9.79 -21.32 -1.45
CA TRP A 401 -8.50 -21.40 -0.77
C TRP A 401 -7.76 -20.08 -0.87
N GLU A 402 -7.15 -19.69 0.22
CA GLU A 402 -6.38 -18.44 0.25
C GLU A 402 -5.06 -18.61 -0.51
N ASP A 403 -4.87 -17.77 -1.52
CA ASP A 403 -3.64 -17.59 -2.26
C ASP A 403 -2.77 -16.52 -1.61
N LEU A 404 -1.49 -16.49 -1.96
CA LEU A 404 -0.56 -15.56 -1.34
C LEU A 404 0.18 -14.72 -2.39
N TYR A 405 0.07 -13.40 -2.30
CA TYR A 405 0.93 -12.49 -3.05
C TYR A 405 2.04 -11.93 -2.16
N VAL A 406 3.26 -11.93 -2.69
CA VAL A 406 4.43 -11.36 -2.03
C VAL A 406 5.16 -10.47 -3.02
N SER A 407 5.21 -9.18 -2.75
CA SER A 407 5.92 -8.24 -3.61
C SER A 407 7.43 -8.40 -3.46
N ALA A 408 8.14 -8.35 -4.59
CA ALA A 408 9.58 -8.19 -4.58
C ALA A 408 9.95 -6.72 -4.41
N TYR A 409 11.07 -6.49 -3.76
CA TYR A 409 11.72 -5.19 -3.68
C TYR A 409 13.08 -5.27 -4.37
N ALA A 410 13.61 -4.15 -4.88
CA ALA A 410 14.92 -4.19 -5.50
C ALA A 410 16.01 -4.31 -4.47
N ASP A 411 17.15 -4.81 -4.92
CA ASP A 411 18.37 -4.84 -4.11
C ASP A 411 18.61 -3.47 -3.45
N PHE A 412 18.50 -3.45 -2.14
CA PHE A 412 18.70 -2.25 -1.33
C PHE A 412 20.09 -1.61 -1.54
N MET A 413 21.05 -2.42 -2.00
CA MET A 413 22.43 -2.00 -2.25
C MET A 413 22.70 -1.61 -3.71
N ASP A 414 21.83 -2.00 -4.63
CA ASP A 414 21.94 -1.67 -6.06
C ASP A 414 20.87 -0.66 -6.46
N SER A 415 21.32 0.51 -6.87
CA SER A 415 20.49 1.62 -7.34
C SER A 415 19.76 1.34 -8.69
N GLY A 416 19.56 0.08 -9.02
CA GLY A 416 19.03 -0.39 -10.30
C GLY A 416 17.51 -0.48 -10.44
N GLN A 417 16.70 -0.01 -9.46
CA GLN A 417 15.23 -0.16 -9.52
C GLN A 417 14.63 0.44 -10.78
N THR A 418 14.89 1.70 -11.05
CA THR A 418 14.38 2.38 -12.26
C THR A 418 14.89 1.72 -13.53
N ALA A 419 16.13 1.23 -13.53
CA ALA A 419 16.68 0.47 -14.65
C ALA A 419 15.95 -0.88 -14.84
N ALA A 420 15.60 -1.56 -13.75
CA ALA A 420 14.84 -2.82 -13.81
C ALA A 420 13.43 -2.61 -14.38
N VAL A 421 12.75 -1.56 -13.93
CA VAL A 421 11.42 -1.17 -14.47
C VAL A 421 11.53 -0.80 -15.95
N ALA A 422 12.53 0.00 -16.35
CA ALA A 422 12.77 0.34 -17.75
C ALA A 422 13.02 -0.91 -18.62
N LYS A 423 13.80 -1.86 -18.12
CA LYS A 423 14.03 -3.13 -18.80
C LYS A 423 12.76 -3.97 -18.92
N SER A 424 11.93 -3.99 -17.87
CA SER A 424 10.65 -4.68 -17.88
C SER A 424 9.74 -4.16 -19.02
N TYR A 425 9.59 -2.84 -19.15
CA TYR A 425 8.86 -2.24 -20.28
C TYR A 425 9.47 -2.55 -21.65
N LEU A 426 10.80 -2.70 -21.72
CA LEU A 426 11.50 -3.02 -22.97
C LEU A 426 11.53 -4.53 -23.28
N GLY A 427 10.94 -5.39 -22.46
CA GLY A 427 10.98 -6.84 -22.60
C GLY A 427 12.39 -7.43 -22.41
N LEU A 428 13.26 -6.73 -21.66
CA LEU A 428 14.63 -7.14 -21.38
C LEU A 428 14.73 -7.78 -19.99
N SER A 429 15.58 -8.81 -19.86
CA SER A 429 15.86 -9.41 -18.57
C SER A 429 16.54 -8.43 -17.61
N SER A 430 16.16 -8.44 -16.35
CA SER A 430 16.87 -7.74 -15.27
C SER A 430 17.37 -8.75 -14.22
N ARG A 431 18.23 -8.30 -13.33
CA ARG A 431 18.64 -9.09 -12.15
C ARG A 431 17.69 -8.90 -10.97
N SER A 432 16.73 -7.98 -11.10
CA SER A 432 15.72 -7.75 -10.08
C SER A 432 14.83 -8.97 -9.96
N ASP A 433 14.52 -9.34 -8.73
CA ASP A 433 13.51 -10.37 -8.48
C ASP A 433 12.12 -9.85 -8.86
N SER A 434 11.23 -10.76 -9.26
CA SER A 434 9.82 -10.48 -9.51
C SER A 434 9.00 -10.87 -8.28
N PRO A 435 7.78 -10.32 -8.10
CA PRO A 435 6.89 -10.75 -7.04
C PRO A 435 6.58 -12.25 -7.13
N ARG A 436 5.94 -12.77 -6.13
CA ARG A 436 5.40 -14.13 -6.15
C ARG A 436 3.89 -14.09 -5.96
N LEU A 437 3.17 -14.70 -6.89
CA LEU A 437 1.80 -15.12 -6.72
C LEU A 437 1.81 -16.63 -6.49
N TYR A 438 1.56 -17.02 -5.28
CA TYR A 438 1.49 -18.41 -4.86
C TYR A 438 0.02 -18.85 -4.85
N ARG A 439 -0.35 -19.69 -5.80
CA ARG A 439 -1.66 -20.33 -5.85
C ARG A 439 -1.71 -21.50 -4.88
N SER A 440 -2.72 -21.55 -4.05
CA SER A 440 -2.97 -22.69 -3.16
C SER A 440 -3.28 -23.96 -3.98
N ASN A 441 -2.75 -25.10 -3.54
CA ASN A 441 -3.06 -26.39 -4.14
C ASN A 441 -4.21 -27.12 -3.40
N GLY A 442 -4.76 -26.53 -2.34
CA GLY A 442 -5.80 -27.13 -1.51
C GLY A 442 -5.32 -28.28 -0.61
N ASP A 443 -4.03 -28.47 -0.47
CA ASP A 443 -3.40 -29.50 0.36
C ASP A 443 -2.37 -28.95 1.35
N GLY A 444 -2.42 -27.62 1.59
CA GLY A 444 -1.48 -26.91 2.44
C GLY A 444 -0.15 -26.57 1.75
N THR A 445 -0.03 -26.79 0.44
CA THR A 445 1.13 -26.39 -0.36
C THR A 445 0.75 -25.35 -1.42
N PHE A 446 1.75 -24.70 -2.02
CA PHE A 446 1.54 -23.67 -3.02
C PHE A 446 2.31 -23.93 -4.32
N THR A 447 1.74 -23.47 -5.42
CA THR A 447 2.39 -23.39 -6.73
C THR A 447 2.66 -21.94 -7.09
N ASN A 448 3.89 -21.61 -7.48
CA ASN A 448 4.22 -20.27 -7.98
C ASN A 448 3.59 -20.04 -9.36
N ASN A 449 2.56 -19.21 -9.41
CA ASN A 449 1.79 -18.89 -10.62
C ASN A 449 2.16 -17.53 -11.24
N THR A 450 3.17 -16.84 -10.73
CA THR A 450 3.54 -15.45 -11.10
C THR A 450 3.63 -15.24 -12.60
N LYS A 451 4.36 -16.10 -13.29
CA LYS A 451 4.55 -15.97 -14.74
C LYS A 451 3.28 -16.25 -15.55
N ALA A 452 2.53 -17.26 -15.17
CA ALA A 452 1.26 -17.60 -15.83
C ALA A 452 0.21 -16.50 -15.62
N ALA A 453 0.25 -15.86 -14.44
CA ALA A 453 -0.61 -14.73 -14.11
C ALA A 453 -0.18 -13.39 -14.73
N GLY A 454 0.89 -13.32 -15.53
CA GLY A 454 1.36 -12.07 -16.16
C GLY A 454 2.13 -11.12 -15.23
N LEU A 455 2.50 -11.57 -14.03
CA LEU A 455 3.10 -10.73 -12.99
C LEU A 455 4.63 -10.85 -12.88
N ASP A 456 5.29 -11.53 -13.83
CA ASP A 456 6.76 -11.64 -13.85
C ASP A 456 7.42 -10.32 -14.32
N LEU A 457 7.20 -9.26 -13.53
CA LEU A 457 7.56 -7.88 -13.81
C LEU A 457 8.38 -7.29 -12.64
N ALA A 458 9.20 -6.26 -12.94
CA ALA A 458 9.88 -5.49 -11.90
C ALA A 458 8.91 -4.44 -11.31
N LEU A 459 8.17 -4.78 -10.27
CA LEU A 459 7.12 -3.93 -9.70
C LEU A 459 7.57 -3.09 -8.50
N HIS A 460 8.45 -3.61 -7.64
CA HIS A 460 9.06 -2.93 -6.49
C HIS A 460 8.08 -2.13 -5.62
N ALA A 461 7.01 -2.78 -5.17
CA ALA A 461 6.01 -2.12 -4.36
C ALA A 461 6.47 -1.89 -2.91
N MET A 462 6.05 -0.76 -2.33
CA MET A 462 6.14 -0.45 -0.91
C MET A 462 4.76 -0.46 -0.26
N GLY A 463 3.75 -0.04 -0.99
CA GLY A 463 2.34 -0.06 -0.60
C GLY A 463 1.54 -1.02 -1.46
N CYS A 464 0.44 -1.50 -0.94
CA CYS A 464 -0.45 -2.39 -1.67
C CYS A 464 -1.81 -2.48 -1.00
N ASN A 465 -2.83 -2.71 -1.81
CA ASN A 465 -4.09 -3.25 -1.35
C ASN A 465 -4.87 -3.87 -2.51
N TYR A 466 -5.91 -4.62 -2.20
CA TYR A 466 -6.72 -5.34 -3.16
C TYR A 466 -8.21 -5.06 -2.94
N GLY A 467 -9.00 -5.21 -3.99
CA GLY A 467 -10.44 -5.00 -4.01
C GLY A 467 -11.02 -5.47 -5.33
N ASP A 468 -12.33 -5.39 -5.49
CA ASP A 468 -13.06 -5.77 -6.70
C ASP A 468 -13.44 -4.48 -7.46
N ILE A 469 -12.45 -3.91 -8.15
CA ILE A 469 -12.48 -2.56 -8.72
C ILE A 469 -13.53 -2.41 -9.85
N ASN A 470 -13.79 -3.50 -10.57
CA ASN A 470 -14.72 -3.51 -11.69
C ASN A 470 -16.04 -4.24 -11.39
N ASN A 471 -16.25 -4.65 -10.13
CA ASN A 471 -17.44 -5.36 -9.66
C ASN A 471 -17.75 -6.66 -10.42
N ASP A 472 -16.72 -7.37 -10.93
CA ASP A 472 -16.90 -8.64 -11.64
C ASP A 472 -16.86 -9.88 -10.73
N GLY A 473 -16.56 -9.69 -9.46
CA GLY A 473 -16.46 -10.73 -8.44
C GLY A 473 -15.05 -11.31 -8.28
N ASN A 474 -14.06 -10.84 -9.04
CA ASN A 474 -12.67 -11.24 -8.88
C ASN A 474 -11.87 -10.12 -8.19
N LEU A 475 -10.89 -10.48 -7.38
CA LEU A 475 -10.09 -9.50 -6.66
C LEU A 475 -8.96 -8.94 -7.52
N ASP A 476 -8.94 -7.64 -7.67
CA ASP A 476 -7.93 -6.81 -8.31
C ASP A 476 -6.96 -6.26 -7.27
N PHE A 477 -5.87 -5.60 -7.68
CA PHE A 477 -4.98 -4.96 -6.72
C PHE A 477 -4.28 -3.71 -7.26
N TYR A 478 -4.00 -2.77 -6.34
CA TYR A 478 -3.20 -1.58 -6.60
C TYR A 478 -1.90 -1.60 -5.81
N LEU A 479 -0.79 -1.25 -6.49
CA LEU A 479 0.55 -1.22 -5.92
C LEU A 479 1.08 0.21 -5.85
N GLY A 480 1.44 0.64 -4.65
CA GLY A 480 2.25 1.83 -4.41
C GLY A 480 3.72 1.48 -4.62
N THR A 481 4.29 1.89 -5.75
CA THR A 481 5.65 1.54 -6.17
C THR A 481 6.68 2.56 -5.75
N GLY A 482 7.94 2.19 -5.78
CA GLY A 482 9.07 3.08 -5.57
C GLY A 482 10.09 2.57 -4.54
N ALA A 483 10.99 3.46 -4.15
CA ALA A 483 11.98 3.25 -3.09
C ALA A 483 12.38 4.60 -2.50
N PRO A 484 13.01 4.64 -1.30
CA PRO A 484 13.53 5.86 -0.72
C PRO A 484 14.78 6.39 -1.45
N ASP A 485 14.72 6.40 -2.77
CA ASP A 485 15.74 6.95 -3.67
C ASP A 485 15.09 7.92 -4.65
N TYR A 486 15.64 9.10 -4.81
CA TYR A 486 15.11 10.14 -5.71
C TYR A 486 15.09 9.74 -7.19
N ARG A 487 15.90 8.73 -7.58
CA ARG A 487 15.94 8.20 -8.94
C ARG A 487 14.76 7.28 -9.26
N THR A 488 14.04 6.82 -8.23
CA THR A 488 12.88 5.94 -8.41
C THR A 488 11.66 6.77 -8.74
N ILE A 489 11.54 7.10 -10.01
CA ILE A 489 10.42 7.81 -10.63
C ILE A 489 9.75 6.81 -11.57
N VAL A 490 8.83 6.03 -11.03
CA VAL A 490 8.15 4.92 -11.72
C VAL A 490 6.66 4.94 -11.36
N PRO A 491 5.75 4.53 -12.26
CA PRO A 491 4.32 4.60 -11.99
C PRO A 491 3.90 3.60 -10.92
N ASN A 492 3.01 4.00 -10.03
CA ASN A 492 2.15 3.10 -9.28
C ASN A 492 1.29 2.29 -10.23
N ARG A 493 0.84 1.08 -9.86
CA ARG A 493 0.27 0.14 -10.83
C ARG A 493 -1.06 -0.41 -10.36
N LEU A 494 -2.03 -0.43 -11.27
CA LEU A 494 -3.33 -1.09 -11.10
C LEU A 494 -3.42 -2.32 -12.00
N PHE A 495 -3.78 -3.45 -11.41
CA PHE A 495 -3.95 -4.71 -12.11
C PHE A 495 -5.37 -5.23 -11.92
N ILE A 496 -6.04 -5.53 -13.04
CA ILE A 496 -7.38 -6.13 -13.07
C ILE A 496 -7.27 -7.64 -13.32
N ASN A 497 -7.93 -8.40 -12.48
CA ASN A 497 -8.00 -9.85 -12.55
C ASN A 497 -8.83 -10.31 -13.75
N GLN A 498 -8.29 -11.23 -14.52
CA GLN A 498 -8.92 -11.79 -15.71
C GLN A 498 -9.44 -13.21 -15.39
N ASP A 499 -10.66 -13.28 -14.86
CA ASP A 499 -11.36 -14.52 -14.52
C ASP A 499 -10.56 -15.51 -13.65
N GLY A 500 -9.80 -15.01 -12.66
CA GLY A 500 -8.98 -15.83 -11.77
C GLY A 500 -7.79 -16.51 -12.44
N ARG A 501 -7.34 -16.04 -13.62
CA ARG A 501 -6.27 -16.70 -14.38
C ARG A 501 -5.02 -15.87 -14.52
N SER A 502 -5.18 -14.57 -14.77
CA SER A 502 -4.09 -13.64 -15.00
C SER A 502 -4.53 -12.24 -14.60
N PHE A 503 -3.57 -11.33 -14.57
CA PHE A 503 -3.82 -9.92 -14.27
C PHE A 503 -3.42 -9.06 -15.47
N ALA A 504 -4.30 -8.16 -15.86
CA ALA A 504 -4.04 -7.16 -16.88
C ALA A 504 -3.64 -5.84 -16.23
N ASP A 505 -2.57 -5.23 -16.73
CA ASP A 505 -2.18 -3.88 -16.32
C ASP A 505 -3.09 -2.85 -16.98
N VAL A 506 -3.73 -2.01 -16.18
CA VAL A 506 -4.66 -0.97 -16.63
C VAL A 506 -4.25 0.42 -16.13
N THR A 507 -3.04 0.55 -15.69
CA THR A 507 -2.49 1.74 -15.00
C THR A 507 -2.70 3.03 -15.78
N THR A 508 -2.45 3.01 -17.09
CA THR A 508 -2.47 4.21 -17.93
C THR A 508 -3.87 4.59 -18.39
N SER A 509 -4.72 3.61 -18.72
CA SER A 509 -6.13 3.86 -19.06
C SER A 509 -6.93 4.29 -17.86
N ALA A 510 -6.72 3.65 -16.71
CA ALA A 510 -7.32 4.03 -15.44
C ALA A 510 -6.86 5.41 -14.93
N ASN A 511 -5.77 5.97 -15.47
CA ASN A 511 -5.22 7.27 -15.04
C ASN A 511 -4.82 7.32 -13.55
N VAL A 512 -4.30 6.21 -13.01
CA VAL A 512 -3.92 6.08 -11.59
C VAL A 512 -2.41 5.92 -11.37
N GLY A 513 -1.63 5.94 -12.44
CA GLY A 513 -0.19 5.69 -12.45
C GLY A 513 0.65 6.88 -11.99
N ASN A 514 0.45 7.40 -10.78
CA ASN A 514 1.30 8.45 -10.26
C ASN A 514 2.76 7.97 -10.18
N ILE A 515 3.71 8.78 -10.68
CA ILE A 515 5.15 8.44 -10.67
C ILE A 515 5.86 8.79 -9.37
N GLN A 516 5.11 9.27 -8.39
CA GLN A 516 5.61 9.44 -7.03
C GLN A 516 5.55 8.13 -6.27
N LYS A 517 6.37 8.05 -5.24
CA LYS A 517 6.46 6.89 -4.36
C LYS A 517 5.14 6.69 -3.62
N GLY A 518 4.41 5.63 -3.97
CA GLY A 518 3.20 5.21 -3.27
C GLY A 518 3.54 4.39 -2.04
N HIS A 519 2.79 4.58 -0.95
CA HIS A 519 3.02 3.89 0.31
C HIS A 519 1.75 3.23 0.84
N GLY A 520 1.10 3.71 1.89
CA GLY A 520 -0.15 3.13 2.36
C GLY A 520 -1.26 3.29 1.32
N ILE A 521 -1.93 2.20 0.97
CA ILE A 521 -3.05 2.17 0.03
C ILE A 521 -4.29 1.72 0.78
N SER A 522 -5.42 2.41 0.56
CA SER A 522 -6.74 1.99 1.03
C SER A 522 -7.71 1.96 -0.14
N ILE A 523 -8.53 0.91 -0.18
CA ILE A 523 -9.54 0.70 -1.22
C ILE A 523 -10.89 0.50 -0.51
N ALA A 524 -11.90 1.30 -0.86
CA ALA A 524 -13.28 1.18 -0.41
C ALA A 524 -14.19 2.08 -1.24
N ASP A 525 -15.50 1.82 -1.23
CA ASP A 525 -16.56 2.67 -1.79
C ASP A 525 -16.77 3.88 -0.88
N ILE A 526 -16.12 5.02 -1.20
CA ILE A 526 -16.07 6.20 -0.34
C ILE A 526 -17.30 7.12 -0.53
N ASP A 527 -18.01 6.96 -1.64
CA ASP A 527 -19.20 7.77 -1.95
C ASP A 527 -20.51 6.99 -2.02
N ASN A 528 -20.49 5.74 -1.57
CA ASN A 528 -21.64 4.85 -1.49
C ASN A 528 -22.33 4.64 -2.85
N ASP A 529 -21.59 4.66 -3.97
CA ASP A 529 -22.14 4.38 -5.30
C ASP A 529 -22.00 2.91 -5.72
N GLY A 530 -21.21 2.15 -4.96
CA GLY A 530 -20.97 0.73 -5.10
C GLY A 530 -19.73 0.36 -5.87
N ASP A 531 -18.95 1.34 -6.30
CA ASP A 531 -17.69 1.15 -7.01
C ASP A 531 -16.51 1.54 -6.10
N GLN A 532 -15.51 0.68 -5.97
CA GLN A 532 -14.40 0.91 -5.04
C GLN A 532 -13.43 1.98 -5.54
N ASP A 533 -13.07 2.90 -4.65
CA ASP A 533 -12.14 4.00 -4.85
C ASP A 533 -10.76 3.68 -4.25
N ILE A 534 -9.73 4.43 -4.65
CA ILE A 534 -8.36 4.19 -4.22
C ILE A 534 -7.79 5.45 -3.56
N TYR A 535 -7.48 5.39 -2.27
CA TYR A 535 -6.66 6.40 -1.60
C TYR A 535 -5.21 5.92 -1.51
N ALA A 536 -4.29 6.75 -1.98
CA ALA A 536 -2.86 6.44 -2.00
C ALA A 536 -2.07 7.52 -1.28
N VAL A 537 -1.38 7.13 -0.21
CA VAL A 537 -0.41 7.99 0.47
C VAL A 537 0.85 8.06 -0.36
N MET A 538 1.28 9.28 -0.67
CA MET A 538 2.41 9.56 -1.54
C MET A 538 3.60 10.17 -0.78
N GLY A 539 4.74 10.22 -1.45
CA GLY A 539 5.96 10.83 -0.94
C GLY A 539 7.03 9.81 -0.53
N GLY A 540 8.24 10.28 -0.31
CA GLY A 540 9.39 9.44 0.00
C GLY A 540 9.80 9.48 1.47
N ALA A 541 11.10 9.24 1.71
CA ALA A 541 11.65 9.09 3.06
C ALA A 541 12.46 10.31 3.55
N PHE A 542 12.60 11.35 2.76
CA PHE A 542 13.38 12.53 3.11
C PHE A 542 12.50 13.77 3.11
N SER A 543 12.81 14.75 3.94
CA SER A 543 12.03 15.99 4.06
C SER A 543 11.91 16.81 2.77
N GLY A 544 12.75 16.58 1.78
CA GLY A 544 12.64 17.17 0.44
C GLY A 544 11.90 16.29 -0.56
N ASP A 545 11.32 15.17 -0.14
CA ASP A 545 10.63 14.19 -0.99
C ASP A 545 9.15 14.04 -0.58
N PHE A 546 8.55 15.14 -0.16
CA PHE A 546 7.12 15.23 0.15
C PHE A 546 6.29 15.36 -1.13
N PHE A 547 5.07 14.83 -1.08
CA PHE A 547 4.10 14.92 -2.17
C PHE A 547 2.67 14.82 -1.63
N GLN A 548 1.69 15.33 -2.42
CA GLN A 548 0.28 15.27 -2.09
C GLN A 548 -0.27 13.85 -2.27
N ASN A 549 -1.08 13.39 -1.31
CA ASN A 549 -1.83 12.16 -1.40
C ASN A 549 -2.87 12.23 -2.53
N SER A 550 -3.24 11.10 -3.08
CA SER A 550 -4.26 11.00 -4.13
C SER A 550 -5.48 10.22 -3.65
N LEU A 551 -6.66 10.66 -4.04
CA LEU A 551 -7.90 9.89 -3.97
C LEU A 551 -8.46 9.76 -5.39
N PHE A 552 -8.33 8.56 -5.92
CA PHE A 552 -8.81 8.23 -7.25
C PHE A 552 -10.23 7.70 -7.16
N LEU A 553 -11.19 8.53 -7.57
CA LEU A 553 -12.61 8.18 -7.60
C LEU A 553 -12.88 7.32 -8.84
N ASN A 554 -13.46 6.16 -8.64
CA ASN A 554 -13.85 5.22 -9.68
C ASN A 554 -15.00 5.83 -10.50
N PRO A 555 -14.93 5.86 -11.83
CA PRO A 555 -16.03 6.39 -12.65
C PRO A 555 -17.25 5.46 -12.70
N GLY A 556 -17.16 4.28 -12.10
CA GLY A 556 -18.21 3.29 -12.06
C GLY A 556 -18.30 2.40 -13.30
N ASN A 557 -19.16 1.42 -13.19
CA ASN A 557 -19.46 0.44 -14.23
C ASN A 557 -20.93 -0.04 -14.15
N ASP A 558 -21.36 -0.88 -15.09
CA ASP A 558 -22.75 -1.39 -15.13
C ASP A 558 -22.96 -2.64 -14.28
N ASN A 559 -21.91 -3.21 -13.67
CA ASN A 559 -21.99 -4.42 -12.87
C ASN A 559 -22.76 -4.20 -11.56
N ASN A 560 -23.26 -5.27 -11.01
CA ASN A 560 -23.99 -5.26 -9.76
C ASN A 560 -23.06 -5.66 -8.61
N TRP A 561 -23.45 -5.30 -7.39
CA TRP A 561 -22.66 -5.50 -6.20
C TRP A 561 -23.52 -5.75 -4.95
N LEU A 562 -22.88 -6.25 -3.90
CA LEU A 562 -23.43 -6.39 -2.55
C LEU A 562 -22.33 -6.07 -1.54
N HIS A 563 -22.61 -5.18 -0.60
CA HIS A 563 -21.73 -4.91 0.52
C HIS A 563 -22.19 -5.70 1.75
N ILE A 564 -21.28 -6.34 2.46
CA ILE A 564 -21.58 -7.20 3.62
C ILE A 564 -20.75 -6.75 4.82
N LYS A 565 -21.45 -6.26 5.87
CA LYS A 565 -20.87 -6.01 7.19
C LYS A 565 -21.19 -7.19 8.09
N LEU A 566 -20.17 -7.85 8.64
CA LEU A 566 -20.33 -8.92 9.62
C LEU A 566 -20.17 -8.37 11.04
N ILE A 567 -20.95 -8.87 11.98
CA ILE A 567 -20.83 -8.55 13.40
C ILE A 567 -20.78 -9.85 14.20
N GLY A 568 -19.62 -10.14 14.80
CA GLY A 568 -19.45 -11.26 15.70
C GLY A 568 -20.18 -11.07 17.03
N THR A 569 -20.54 -12.16 17.67
CA THR A 569 -21.13 -12.18 19.02
C THR A 569 -20.50 -13.24 19.92
N GLN A 570 -20.04 -14.34 19.34
CA GLN A 570 -19.24 -15.38 19.96
C GLN A 570 -17.80 -15.33 19.45
N THR A 571 -17.63 -14.86 18.23
CA THR A 571 -16.34 -14.50 17.64
C THR A 571 -16.03 -13.04 17.94
N ASN A 572 -14.84 -12.57 17.54
CA ASN A 572 -14.50 -11.16 17.65
C ASN A 572 -15.54 -10.29 16.93
N LYS A 573 -15.88 -9.15 17.50
CA LYS A 573 -16.98 -8.33 17.03
C LYS A 573 -16.75 -7.73 15.64
N ALA A 574 -15.51 -7.47 15.30
CA ALA A 574 -15.08 -7.05 13.97
C ALA A 574 -15.18 -8.16 12.90
N ALA A 575 -15.46 -9.40 13.33
CA ALA A 575 -15.57 -10.61 12.51
C ALA A 575 -14.31 -10.92 11.69
N ILE A 576 -13.13 -10.38 12.05
CA ILE A 576 -11.86 -10.65 11.37
C ILE A 576 -11.58 -12.17 11.40
N GLY A 577 -11.20 -12.71 10.23
CA GLY A 577 -11.00 -14.14 10.00
C GLY A 577 -12.27 -14.90 9.56
N SER A 578 -13.44 -14.26 9.57
CA SER A 578 -14.66 -14.90 9.05
C SER A 578 -14.65 -14.91 7.52
N LYS A 579 -15.16 -15.99 6.92
CA LYS A 579 -15.19 -16.21 5.46
C LYS A 579 -16.64 -16.10 4.96
N ILE A 580 -16.85 -15.39 3.87
CA ILE A 580 -18.12 -15.25 3.17
C ILE A 580 -18.04 -16.05 1.88
N ARG A 581 -19.08 -16.84 1.59
CA ARG A 581 -19.27 -17.49 0.30
C ARG A 581 -20.60 -17.07 -0.30
N LEU A 582 -20.55 -16.37 -1.43
CA LEU A 582 -21.71 -16.11 -2.28
C LEU A 582 -21.78 -17.16 -3.37
N THR A 583 -22.98 -17.67 -3.62
CA THR A 583 -23.28 -18.46 -4.82
C THR A 583 -24.22 -17.64 -5.70
N ILE A 584 -23.82 -17.45 -6.95
CA ILE A 584 -24.61 -16.76 -7.98
C ILE A 584 -24.75 -17.65 -9.21
N THR A 585 -25.76 -17.39 -10.05
CA THR A 585 -25.90 -18.04 -11.33
C THR A 585 -25.64 -17.05 -12.46
N GLU A 586 -24.53 -17.25 -13.16
CA GLU A 586 -24.15 -16.46 -14.32
C GLU A 586 -24.13 -17.35 -15.58
N ASN A 587 -24.82 -16.92 -16.64
CA ASN A 587 -24.91 -17.68 -17.91
C ASN A 587 -25.30 -19.17 -17.71
N SER A 588 -26.22 -19.44 -16.79
CA SER A 588 -26.69 -20.79 -16.38
C SER A 588 -25.64 -21.64 -15.65
N ASN A 589 -24.50 -21.12 -15.30
CA ASN A 589 -23.48 -21.76 -14.50
C ASN A 589 -23.45 -21.17 -13.10
N LYS A 590 -23.17 -22.01 -12.10
CA LYS A 590 -22.92 -21.53 -10.76
C LYS A 590 -21.52 -20.97 -10.66
N LYS A 591 -21.39 -19.75 -10.13
CA LYS A 591 -20.14 -19.10 -9.75
C LYS A 591 -20.14 -18.94 -8.24
N TYR A 592 -19.00 -19.18 -7.62
CA TYR A 592 -18.76 -18.97 -6.20
C TYR A 592 -17.84 -17.79 -6.03
N LEU A 593 -18.12 -16.93 -5.08
CA LEU A 593 -17.29 -15.76 -4.72
C LEU A 593 -16.95 -15.89 -3.25
N TYR A 594 -15.68 -15.79 -2.94
CA TYR A 594 -15.18 -15.94 -1.58
C TYR A 594 -14.52 -14.64 -1.11
N ARG A 595 -14.75 -14.27 0.15
CA ARG A 595 -14.11 -13.13 0.82
C ARG A 595 -13.79 -13.51 2.25
N THR A 596 -12.62 -13.09 2.71
CA THR A 596 -12.23 -13.21 4.12
C THR A 596 -12.16 -11.83 4.73
N VAL A 597 -12.85 -11.62 5.87
CA VAL A 597 -12.85 -10.33 6.56
C VAL A 597 -11.46 -10.05 7.14
N SER A 598 -10.84 -9.00 6.65
CA SER A 598 -9.54 -8.50 7.10
C SER A 598 -9.41 -7.00 6.81
N SER A 599 -8.45 -6.35 7.40
CA SER A 599 -8.10 -4.95 7.07
C SER A 599 -7.25 -4.82 5.80
N GLY A 600 -7.27 -5.82 4.91
CA GLY A 600 -6.54 -5.82 3.64
C GLY A 600 -5.07 -6.22 3.75
N ALA A 601 -4.26 -5.74 2.81
CA ALA A 601 -2.85 -6.08 2.68
C ALA A 601 -1.97 -5.49 3.80
N SER A 602 -0.68 -5.82 3.82
CA SER A 602 0.24 -5.45 4.92
C SER A 602 0.58 -3.96 5.02
N PHE A 603 0.23 -3.13 4.03
CA PHE A 603 0.49 -1.68 4.03
C PHE A 603 -0.70 -0.88 3.50
N GLY A 604 -1.29 -0.07 4.39
CA GLY A 604 -2.60 0.54 4.22
C GLY A 604 -3.70 -0.35 4.81
N ALA A 605 -4.91 0.15 4.91
CA ALA A 605 -6.02 -0.60 5.44
C ALA A 605 -7.34 -0.27 4.74
N ASN A 606 -8.01 -1.32 4.28
CA ASN A 606 -9.35 -1.27 3.71
C ASN A 606 -10.41 -1.32 4.80
N SER A 607 -11.64 -0.97 4.45
CA SER A 607 -12.80 -1.22 5.30
C SER A 607 -12.96 -2.72 5.62
N LEU A 608 -13.47 -3.00 6.80
CA LEU A 608 -13.87 -4.37 7.20
C LEU A 608 -15.17 -4.81 6.52
N ILE A 609 -15.90 -3.89 5.91
CA ILE A 609 -17.05 -4.20 5.05
C ILE A 609 -16.54 -4.89 3.79
N GLN A 610 -17.12 -6.04 3.47
CA GLN A 610 -16.75 -6.78 2.27
C GLN A 610 -17.58 -6.30 1.08
N GLU A 611 -16.98 -5.60 0.17
CA GLU A 611 -17.56 -5.03 -1.04
C GLU A 611 -17.36 -6.03 -2.18
N ILE A 612 -18.46 -6.67 -2.62
CA ILE A 612 -18.43 -7.83 -3.51
C ILE A 612 -19.18 -7.53 -4.79
N GLY A 613 -18.49 -7.46 -5.90
CA GLY A 613 -19.08 -7.43 -7.23
C GLY A 613 -19.73 -8.77 -7.58
N ILE A 614 -20.83 -8.71 -8.30
CA ILE A 614 -21.57 -9.90 -8.76
C ILE A 614 -21.82 -9.86 -10.27
N GLY A 615 -21.08 -9.02 -10.99
CA GLY A 615 -21.21 -8.87 -12.43
C GLY A 615 -22.62 -8.48 -12.86
N ASN A 616 -23.09 -9.06 -13.93
CA ASN A 616 -24.44 -8.81 -14.46
C ASN A 616 -25.55 -9.61 -13.74
N THR A 617 -25.23 -10.33 -12.67
CA THR A 617 -26.19 -11.15 -11.94
C THR A 617 -27.17 -10.28 -11.16
N LEU A 618 -28.49 -10.63 -11.20
CA LEU A 618 -29.54 -9.87 -10.55
C LEU A 618 -30.03 -10.48 -9.23
N SER A 619 -29.49 -11.63 -8.83
CA SER A 619 -29.90 -12.34 -7.62
C SER A 619 -28.78 -13.20 -7.06
N ILE A 620 -28.82 -13.42 -5.76
CA ILE A 620 -27.91 -14.32 -5.05
C ILE A 620 -28.68 -15.62 -4.77
N ASP A 621 -28.10 -16.73 -5.16
CA ASP A 621 -28.68 -18.06 -4.95
C ASP A 621 -28.53 -18.53 -3.51
N LYS A 622 -27.35 -18.23 -2.91
CA LYS A 622 -27.00 -18.64 -1.55
C LYS A 622 -25.95 -17.73 -0.96
N LEU A 623 -26.08 -17.44 0.31
CA LEU A 623 -25.12 -16.72 1.13
C LEU A 623 -24.75 -17.58 2.34
N GLU A 624 -23.48 -17.80 2.56
CA GLU A 624 -22.93 -18.57 3.66
C GLU A 624 -21.84 -17.74 4.36
N VAL A 625 -21.85 -17.76 5.68
CA VAL A 625 -20.80 -17.18 6.51
C VAL A 625 -20.19 -18.28 7.37
N GLN A 626 -18.90 -18.49 7.23
CA GLN A 626 -18.11 -19.26 8.17
C GLN A 626 -17.44 -18.27 9.12
N TRP A 627 -17.90 -18.25 10.35
CA TRP A 627 -17.34 -17.38 11.39
C TRP A 627 -15.93 -17.81 11.79
N ALA A 628 -15.15 -16.88 12.36
CA ALA A 628 -13.77 -17.11 12.73
C ALA A 628 -13.53 -18.31 13.66
N ASN A 629 -14.54 -18.70 14.45
CA ASN A 629 -14.52 -19.91 15.30
C ASN A 629 -14.76 -21.22 14.52
N GLY A 630 -14.97 -21.16 13.21
CA GLY A 630 -15.25 -22.29 12.33
C GLY A 630 -16.74 -22.68 12.23
N SER A 631 -17.64 -22.03 12.97
CA SER A 631 -19.07 -22.26 12.82
C SER A 631 -19.58 -21.70 11.50
N THR A 632 -20.51 -22.40 10.83
CA THR A 632 -21.05 -21.97 9.54
C THR A 632 -22.55 -21.68 9.65
N GLU A 633 -22.96 -20.54 9.15
CA GLU A 633 -24.33 -20.11 9.06
C GLU A 633 -24.77 -19.94 7.61
N TYR A 634 -25.99 -20.40 7.32
CA TYR A 634 -26.68 -20.14 6.06
C TYR A 634 -27.61 -18.93 6.26
N VAL A 635 -27.32 -17.88 5.52
CA VAL A 635 -28.08 -16.64 5.61
C VAL A 635 -29.22 -16.67 4.60
N ASP A 636 -30.43 -16.55 5.06
CA ASP A 636 -31.62 -16.41 4.18
C ASP A 636 -31.66 -14.97 3.63
N TYR A 637 -31.04 -14.81 2.47
CA TYR A 637 -31.08 -13.51 1.77
C TYR A 637 -32.44 -13.26 1.09
N GLY A 638 -33.24 -14.31 0.83
CA GLY A 638 -34.56 -14.23 0.23
C GLY A 638 -34.55 -13.59 -1.17
N SER A 639 -35.63 -12.85 -1.46
CA SER A 639 -35.77 -12.08 -2.71
C SER A 639 -35.25 -10.63 -2.60
N HIS A 640 -34.36 -10.36 -1.68
CA HIS A 640 -33.83 -9.01 -1.52
C HIS A 640 -33.08 -8.53 -2.77
N SER A 641 -33.20 -7.23 -3.05
CA SER A 641 -32.51 -6.62 -4.19
C SER A 641 -31.01 -6.48 -3.92
N ILE A 642 -30.23 -6.57 -4.96
CA ILE A 642 -28.80 -6.24 -5.02
C ILE A 642 -28.57 -4.71 -4.95
N LYS A 643 -27.33 -4.26 -4.98
CA LYS A 643 -26.89 -2.86 -4.83
C LYS A 643 -27.33 -2.27 -3.47
N LYS A 644 -26.91 -2.97 -2.42
CA LYS A 644 -27.23 -2.63 -1.02
C LYS A 644 -26.09 -3.05 -0.10
N ARG A 645 -26.09 -2.46 1.09
CA ARG A 645 -25.31 -2.99 2.21
C ARG A 645 -26.22 -3.84 3.08
N ILE A 646 -25.71 -4.98 3.50
CA ILE A 646 -26.38 -5.84 4.46
C ILE A 646 -25.50 -6.04 5.70
N VAL A 647 -26.14 -6.11 6.86
CA VAL A 647 -25.47 -6.42 8.12
C VAL A 647 -25.95 -7.79 8.58
N ILE A 648 -24.99 -8.68 8.78
CA ILE A 648 -25.19 -10.03 9.28
C ILE A 648 -24.59 -10.13 10.67
N THR A 649 -25.43 -10.43 11.66
CA THR A 649 -24.96 -10.63 13.04
C THR A 649 -24.93 -12.12 13.34
N GLU A 650 -23.82 -12.61 13.88
CA GLU A 650 -23.64 -14.00 14.29
C GLU A 650 -24.80 -14.49 15.18
N GLY A 651 -25.34 -15.66 14.85
CA GLY A 651 -26.47 -16.28 15.56
C GLY A 651 -27.82 -15.67 15.28
N LYS A 652 -27.96 -14.60 14.48
CA LYS A 652 -29.21 -14.03 14.07
C LYS A 652 -29.62 -14.51 12.67
N LYS A 653 -30.84 -14.93 12.49
CA LYS A 653 -31.36 -15.36 11.18
C LYS A 653 -31.73 -14.22 10.25
N GLU A 654 -32.05 -13.07 10.82
CA GLU A 654 -32.50 -11.91 10.07
C GLU A 654 -31.32 -11.08 9.59
N VAL A 655 -31.33 -10.72 8.31
CA VAL A 655 -30.40 -9.78 7.70
C VAL A 655 -30.95 -8.37 7.85
N GLN A 656 -30.15 -7.48 8.37
CA GLN A 656 -30.49 -6.05 8.36
C GLN A 656 -30.03 -5.46 7.02
N ILE A 657 -30.90 -4.71 6.35
CA ILE A 657 -30.62 -4.05 5.08
C ILE A 657 -30.38 -2.57 5.34
N GLU A 658 -29.29 -2.05 4.83
CA GLU A 658 -28.96 -0.64 4.81
C GLU A 658 -29.09 -0.13 3.37
N GLU A 659 -29.97 0.85 3.17
CA GLU A 659 -30.13 1.53 1.89
C GLU A 659 -29.01 2.56 1.76
N LEU A 660 -28.02 2.30 0.93
CA LEU A 660 -26.98 3.25 0.64
C LEU A 660 -27.51 4.36 -0.29
N ARG A 661 -27.14 5.57 0.02
CA ARG A 661 -27.40 6.72 -0.83
C ARG A 661 -26.06 7.19 -1.41
N THR A 662 -25.93 7.21 -2.72
CA THR A 662 -24.76 7.79 -3.38
C THR A 662 -24.54 9.21 -2.89
N LEU A 663 -23.35 9.47 -2.39
CA LEU A 663 -22.96 10.75 -1.80
C LEU A 663 -22.38 11.66 -2.89
N LYS A 664 -22.73 12.93 -2.82
CA LYS A 664 -22.01 13.93 -3.59
C LYS A 664 -20.84 14.40 -2.75
N LEU A 665 -19.65 13.97 -3.11
CA LEU A 665 -18.44 14.33 -2.38
C LEU A 665 -18.17 15.84 -2.47
N THR A 666 -17.91 16.44 -1.32
CA THR A 666 -17.48 17.83 -1.14
C THR A 666 -16.46 17.91 -0.01
N GLY A 667 -15.68 18.96 0.03
CA GLY A 667 -14.71 19.18 1.09
C GLY A 667 -14.51 20.65 1.39
N GLU A 668 -13.98 20.96 2.55
CA GLU A 668 -13.49 22.30 2.84
C GLU A 668 -12.17 22.50 2.11
N ALA A 669 -12.19 23.00 0.89
CA ALA A 669 -11.00 23.40 0.15
C ALA A 669 -10.32 24.58 0.88
N LYS A 670 -9.56 24.29 1.91
CA LYS A 670 -8.65 25.27 2.53
C LYS A 670 -7.31 25.16 1.85
N HIS A 671 -7.06 26.02 0.91
CA HIS A 671 -5.71 26.30 0.41
C HIS A 671 -4.88 27.00 1.50
N ASP A 672 -4.55 26.30 2.57
CA ASP A 672 -3.48 26.72 3.47
C ASP A 672 -2.14 26.36 2.82
N HIS A 673 -1.69 27.22 1.92
CA HIS A 673 -0.30 27.23 1.48
C HIS A 673 0.59 27.54 2.71
N HIS A 674 0.88 26.55 3.53
CA HIS A 674 1.97 26.66 4.49
C HIS A 674 3.26 26.87 3.72
N LYS A 675 3.66 28.13 3.60
CA LYS A 675 5.01 28.51 3.20
C LYS A 675 5.95 27.95 4.26
N HIS A 676 6.48 26.76 4.00
CA HIS A 676 7.60 26.24 4.78
C HIS A 676 8.82 27.13 4.47
N HIS A 677 9.17 27.98 5.41
CA HIS A 677 10.41 28.79 5.42
C HIS A 677 11.61 27.95 5.82
#